data_999bd74987f515414e809c7d2fa9ada3
#
_entry.id   999bd74987f515414e809c7d2fa9ada3
#
_cell.length_a   1.000
_cell.length_b   1.000
_cell.length_c   1.000
_cell.angle_alpha   90.00
_cell.angle_beta   90.00
_cell.angle_gamma   90.00
#
_symmetry.space_group_name_H-M   'P 1'
#
loop_
_entity.id
_entity.type
_entity.pdbx_description
1 polymer ?
#
loop_
_entity_poly.entity_id
_entity_poly.type
_entity_poly.pdbx_seq_one_letter_code
_entity_poly.pdbx_strand_id
1 'polypeptide(L)'
;LELGRAAGVEAPPASVLEDLEAFAMAAGIGGAGIGEPGVLGSKRDTRRKGKKKNEEGNADAGAIGLGWSVDESADETDLVADRIIGVDDSTDSTERDVDDVAPLRKVVLARRTNLSLDSPVDPLALVASLKARDPDAYQFALVHPDGAAFVGSTPERLFAARDGHAASEAVAGTRPRGSDEGEDAALAYEMLLSPKEHTEFAIVREEVRRALATVAAGGPNGVKAELEKGVLRHFSVQHLYARLGATLAPGKSEADVLHALHPTPAVCGHPRSAALDAIRRAEPFDRGMYAGPIGFVGVDSAEFAVAIRSALVSPEGTELSLYAGVGVVAAADPAAEWRELNLKTRPLEALLAKRPGLADAPNANQAWAEVIVGELVRSGVTTFCVAPGSRSTPLTLAAESHPTARVVVCIDERSLAFYALGYGRGSGRAAAVITSSGTAVANLLPAAVEACESNAPLLLLTADRPPELRDSGANQTIDQVKIFGSYTAWSVDLAPPGDGSPARCAATAIATAVRHLHGPRPGPVHVNCQFRDPLGPIESEWNPERDLRGLHGWERSDAPFTQGVSTAGGSSITLNPNPNLDLRELASLVRSARRGLLVVAGGGDAADALAAAELARTLGWAVVADAASGLRVKGAAYDSSQTRDVNTEWSAASAECPGLVNTLDLMLTSDKMREFVKPDVILQINPRVTSKRVQTMLESAALDDGAAWACVSASERRADPGHCVSLHVACDAPGWRRISSGF
;
A
#
# COMPACT_ATOMS: atom_id res chain seq x y z
N LEU A 1 6.98 11.36 -26.20
CA LEU A 1 7.88 10.21 -26.32
C LEU A 1 9.05 10.26 -25.33
N GLU A 2 9.60 11.45 -25.00
CA GLU A 2 10.69 11.57 -24.00
C GLU A 2 10.19 11.44 -22.55
N LEU A 3 9.00 11.93 -22.24
CA LEU A 3 8.36 11.77 -20.92
C LEU A 3 7.85 10.34 -20.67
N GLY A 4 7.45 9.62 -21.74
CA GLY A 4 7.02 8.21 -21.64
C GLY A 4 8.18 7.24 -21.38
N ARG A 5 9.38 7.54 -21.88
CA ARG A 5 10.59 6.71 -21.62
C ARG A 5 11.08 6.83 -20.18
N ALA A 6 10.86 7.97 -19.53
CA ALA A 6 11.21 8.16 -18.12
C ALA A 6 10.24 7.45 -17.15
N ALA A 7 9.04 7.06 -17.62
CA ALA A 7 8.03 6.39 -16.81
C ALA A 7 7.99 4.85 -17.00
N GLY A 8 8.90 4.25 -17.79
CA GLY A 8 8.91 2.81 -18.01
C GLY A 8 7.69 2.26 -18.78
N VAL A 9 6.95 3.13 -19.49
CA VAL A 9 5.80 2.71 -20.30
C VAL A 9 6.33 2.37 -21.70
N GLU A 10 6.44 1.10 -22.01
CA GLU A 10 6.73 0.64 -23.36
C GLU A 10 5.60 1.06 -24.31
N ALA A 11 6.00 1.54 -25.50
CA ALA A 11 5.04 1.78 -26.57
C ALA A 11 4.46 0.43 -27.04
N PRO A 12 3.16 0.38 -27.43
CA PRO A 12 2.61 -0.86 -27.95
C PRO A 12 3.43 -1.34 -29.16
N PRO A 13 3.58 -2.66 -29.33
CA PRO A 13 4.20 -3.22 -30.53
C PRO A 13 3.56 -2.62 -31.79
N ALA A 14 4.35 -2.30 -32.80
CA ALA A 14 3.85 -1.70 -34.05
C ALA A 14 2.74 -2.54 -34.70
N SER A 15 2.84 -3.87 -34.62
CA SER A 15 1.82 -4.81 -35.07
C SER A 15 0.45 -4.61 -34.39
N VAL A 16 0.41 -4.31 -33.10
CA VAL A 16 -0.86 -4.09 -32.38
C VAL A 16 -1.51 -2.77 -32.76
N LEU A 17 -0.74 -1.74 -33.11
CA LEU A 17 -1.27 -0.49 -33.62
C LEU A 17 -1.88 -0.67 -35.02
N GLU A 18 -1.18 -1.41 -35.87
CA GLU A 18 -1.65 -1.75 -37.23
C GLU A 18 -2.92 -2.63 -37.17
N ASP A 19 -3.00 -3.59 -36.26
CA ASP A 19 -4.18 -4.45 -36.06
C ASP A 19 -5.39 -3.67 -35.56
N LEU A 20 -5.23 -2.72 -34.65
CA LEU A 20 -6.31 -1.85 -34.19
C LEU A 20 -6.80 -0.90 -35.27
N GLU A 21 -5.90 -0.34 -36.09
CA GLU A 21 -6.25 0.50 -37.24
C GLU A 21 -6.93 -0.32 -38.35
N ALA A 22 -6.40 -1.50 -38.69
CA ALA A 22 -6.98 -2.41 -39.65
C ALA A 22 -8.36 -2.90 -39.21
N PHE A 23 -8.54 -3.19 -37.94
CA PHE A 23 -9.83 -3.57 -37.36
C PHE A 23 -10.85 -2.43 -37.43
N ALA A 24 -10.46 -1.20 -37.10
CA ALA A 24 -11.33 -0.03 -37.17
C ALA A 24 -11.79 0.24 -38.62
N MET A 25 -10.92 0.02 -39.62
CA MET A 25 -11.23 0.12 -41.03
C MET A 25 -12.12 -1.06 -41.53
N ALA A 26 -11.80 -2.28 -41.14
CA ALA A 26 -12.53 -3.48 -41.56
C ALA A 26 -13.93 -3.56 -40.93
N ALA A 27 -14.12 -3.00 -39.73
CA ALA A 27 -15.39 -2.90 -39.02
C ALA A 27 -16.31 -1.79 -39.60
N GLY A 28 -15.86 -1.04 -40.61
CA GLY A 28 -16.66 0.06 -41.19
C GLY A 28 -16.87 1.23 -40.18
N ILE A 29 -16.05 1.33 -39.15
CA ILE A 29 -16.13 2.35 -38.11
C ILE A 29 -15.44 3.66 -38.57
N GLY A 30 -15.04 3.74 -39.82
CA GLY A 30 -14.42 4.92 -40.43
C GLY A 30 -15.17 5.39 -41.69
N GLY A 31 -15.76 6.55 -41.65
CA GLY A 31 -16.26 7.18 -42.84
C GLY A 31 -17.30 8.27 -42.66
N ALA A 32 -16.90 9.42 -42.20
CA ALA A 32 -17.48 10.70 -42.62
C ALA A 32 -16.35 11.73 -42.60
N GLY A 33 -15.95 12.21 -43.79
CA GLY A 33 -14.88 13.13 -43.99
C GLY A 33 -15.09 14.42 -43.21
N ILE A 34 -14.11 14.81 -42.44
CA ILE A 34 -13.99 16.16 -41.88
C ILE A 34 -12.96 16.89 -42.73
N GLY A 35 -13.42 17.98 -43.38
CA GLY A 35 -12.62 18.85 -44.23
C GLY A 35 -11.46 19.48 -43.41
N GLU A 36 -10.36 19.65 -44.08
CA GLU A 36 -9.15 20.31 -43.58
C GLU A 36 -9.44 21.73 -43.04
N PRO A 37 -8.92 22.11 -41.91
CA PRO A 37 -8.82 23.51 -41.53
C PRO A 37 -7.50 24.09 -42.07
N GLY A 38 -7.66 25.21 -42.78
CA GLY A 38 -6.63 25.92 -43.49
C GLY A 38 -5.42 26.31 -42.66
N VAL A 39 -4.31 26.23 -43.31
CA VAL A 39 -2.99 26.70 -42.91
C VAL A 39 -2.99 28.23 -42.80
N LEU A 40 -2.69 28.77 -41.64
CA LEU A 40 -2.18 30.12 -41.47
C LEU A 40 -0.69 30.06 -41.07
N GLY A 41 0.12 30.46 -42.04
CA GLY A 41 1.56 30.51 -41.90
C GLY A 41 2.07 31.65 -41.06
N SER A 42 3.17 31.45 -40.37
CA SER A 42 4.16 32.49 -40.15
C SER A 42 5.57 31.87 -40.11
N LYS A 43 6.35 32.33 -41.04
CA LYS A 43 7.79 32.11 -41.17
C LYS A 43 8.56 32.74 -40.01
N ARG A 44 9.58 32.02 -39.48
CA ARG A 44 10.89 32.67 -39.31
C ARG A 44 12.02 31.61 -39.25
N ASP A 45 12.92 31.84 -40.19
CA ASP A 45 14.25 31.26 -40.38
C ASP A 45 15.17 31.50 -39.17
N THR A 46 16.03 30.53 -38.85
CA THR A 46 17.49 30.79 -38.82
C THR A 46 18.27 29.48 -38.65
N ARG A 47 19.17 29.31 -39.57
CA ARG A 47 20.24 28.30 -39.67
C ARG A 47 21.19 28.33 -38.46
N ARG A 48 21.69 27.15 -38.02
CA ARG A 48 23.14 26.95 -37.95
C ARG A 48 23.53 25.46 -37.91
N LYS A 49 24.47 25.15 -38.75
CA LYS A 49 25.15 23.86 -38.93
C LYS A 49 26.12 23.56 -37.80
N GLY A 50 26.30 22.30 -37.47
CA GLY A 50 27.42 21.78 -36.70
C GLY A 50 27.50 20.26 -36.77
N LYS A 51 28.58 19.77 -37.39
CA LYS A 51 28.89 18.37 -37.75
C LYS A 51 29.55 17.58 -36.63
N LYS A 52 29.33 16.24 -36.70
CA LYS A 52 30.24 15.12 -36.28
C LYS A 52 30.29 14.78 -34.78
N LYS A 53 30.36 13.54 -34.33
CA LYS A 53 30.93 12.29 -34.84
C LYS A 53 30.35 11.10 -34.09
N ASN A 54 30.32 9.94 -34.73
CA ASN A 54 30.07 8.61 -34.17
C ASN A 54 31.04 8.27 -33.04
N GLU A 55 30.52 7.61 -32.03
CA GLU A 55 31.22 6.49 -31.37
C GLU A 55 30.17 5.52 -30.83
N GLU A 56 30.29 4.28 -31.28
CA GLU A 56 29.55 3.14 -30.82
C GLU A 56 29.97 2.81 -29.37
N GLY A 57 29.03 2.68 -28.50
CA GLY A 57 29.22 2.16 -27.15
C GLY A 57 27.98 1.37 -26.77
N ASN A 58 28.09 0.05 -26.94
CA ASN A 58 27.17 -0.93 -26.35
C ASN A 58 27.10 -0.66 -24.85
N ALA A 59 25.94 -0.26 -24.38
CA ALA A 59 25.60 -0.33 -22.98
C ALA A 59 24.33 -1.20 -22.87
N ASP A 60 24.54 -2.43 -22.41
CA ASP A 60 23.53 -3.32 -21.91
C ASP A 60 22.66 -2.54 -20.90
N ALA A 61 21.44 -2.24 -21.30
CA ALA A 61 20.42 -1.77 -20.36
C ALA A 61 19.97 -3.00 -19.58
N GLY A 62 20.51 -3.13 -18.37
CA GLY A 62 20.06 -4.11 -17.41
C GLY A 62 18.56 -3.99 -17.19
N ALA A 63 17.84 -5.00 -17.63
CA ALA A 63 16.44 -5.17 -17.35
C ALA A 63 16.27 -5.24 -15.83
N ILE A 64 15.51 -4.30 -15.25
CA ILE A 64 15.06 -4.37 -13.87
C ILE A 64 14.18 -5.62 -13.79
N GLY A 65 14.68 -6.68 -13.16
CA GLY A 65 14.01 -7.96 -13.05
C GLY A 65 12.78 -7.84 -12.15
N LEU A 66 11.65 -7.47 -12.75
CA LEU A 66 10.35 -7.77 -12.18
C LEU A 66 10.19 -9.29 -12.25
N GLY A 67 9.89 -9.95 -11.15
CA GLY A 67 9.73 -11.40 -11.06
C GLY A 67 8.48 -11.92 -11.76
N TRP A 68 8.22 -11.45 -12.98
CA TRP A 68 7.19 -11.93 -13.90
C TRP A 68 7.76 -11.90 -15.32
N SER A 69 7.44 -12.91 -16.09
CA SER A 69 7.72 -12.96 -17.52
C SER A 69 6.41 -12.83 -18.29
N VAL A 70 6.41 -12.01 -19.32
CA VAL A 70 5.35 -12.00 -20.33
C VAL A 70 5.73 -13.06 -21.33
N ASP A 71 4.89 -14.06 -21.51
CA ASP A 71 5.07 -15.05 -22.57
C ASP A 71 4.68 -14.40 -23.91
N GLU A 72 5.66 -13.88 -24.64
CA GLU A 72 5.53 -13.33 -25.99
C GLU A 72 5.58 -14.40 -27.07
N SER A 73 5.57 -15.70 -26.73
CA SER A 73 5.61 -16.77 -27.72
C SER A 73 4.22 -17.05 -28.32
N ALA A 74 3.71 -16.09 -29.08
CA ALA A 74 2.69 -16.36 -30.09
C ALA A 74 3.08 -15.67 -31.39
N ASP A 75 3.93 -16.34 -32.13
CA ASP A 75 4.19 -16.11 -33.55
C ASP A 75 2.95 -16.56 -34.35
N GLU A 76 1.82 -15.89 -34.14
CA GLU A 76 0.54 -16.11 -34.86
C GLU A 76 -0.06 -14.80 -35.40
N THR A 77 0.77 -13.79 -35.66
CA THR A 77 0.31 -12.53 -36.25
C THR A 77 -0.12 -12.65 -37.71
N ASP A 78 0.30 -13.69 -38.42
CA ASP A 78 -0.09 -13.92 -39.84
C ASP A 78 -1.48 -14.54 -40.04
N LEU A 79 -2.18 -14.94 -38.96
CA LEU A 79 -3.52 -15.60 -39.10
C LEU A 79 -4.72 -14.67 -38.87
N VAL A 80 -4.48 -13.46 -38.35
CA VAL A 80 -5.60 -12.56 -38.01
C VAL A 80 -6.08 -11.76 -39.25
N ALA A 81 -5.15 -11.34 -40.09
CA ALA A 81 -5.47 -10.56 -41.28
C ALA A 81 -6.31 -11.38 -42.33
N ASP A 82 -6.00 -12.66 -42.51
CA ASP A 82 -6.72 -13.53 -43.47
C ASP A 82 -8.07 -14.02 -42.97
N ARG A 83 -8.35 -13.96 -41.67
CA ARG A 83 -9.68 -14.32 -41.12
C ARG A 83 -10.71 -13.21 -41.20
N ILE A 84 -10.30 -11.98 -41.44
CA ILE A 84 -11.18 -10.81 -41.51
C ILE A 84 -11.77 -10.60 -42.92
N ILE A 85 -11.20 -11.18 -43.97
CA ILE A 85 -11.59 -10.96 -45.39
C ILE A 85 -12.21 -12.22 -46.04
N GLY A 86 -13.05 -12.94 -45.31
CA GLY A 86 -13.82 -14.03 -45.90
C GLY A 86 -15.29 -13.63 -46.07
N VAL A 87 -15.61 -12.91 -47.12
CA VAL A 87 -17.02 -12.77 -47.58
C VAL A 87 -17.32 -14.00 -48.39
N ASP A 88 -18.04 -14.96 -47.83
CA ASP A 88 -18.61 -16.06 -48.59
C ASP A 88 -20.09 -15.74 -48.82
N ASP A 89 -20.41 -15.57 -50.09
CA ASP A 89 -21.70 -15.23 -50.61
C ASP A 89 -22.52 -16.53 -50.81
N SER A 90 -23.16 -17.01 -49.75
CA SER A 90 -24.17 -18.08 -49.90
C SER A 90 -25.45 -17.73 -49.14
N THR A 91 -26.42 -17.34 -49.90
CA THR A 91 -27.83 -17.12 -49.55
C THR A 91 -28.47 -18.34 -48.90
N ASP A 92 -28.90 -18.19 -47.64
CA ASP A 92 -30.05 -18.91 -47.12
C ASP A 92 -30.93 -17.98 -46.28
N SER A 93 -32.15 -17.79 -46.70
CA SER A 93 -33.12 -16.85 -46.16
C SER A 93 -33.94 -17.49 -45.05
N THR A 94 -33.57 -17.20 -43.81
CA THR A 94 -34.48 -17.33 -42.67
C THR A 94 -34.47 -16.02 -41.87
N GLU A 95 -35.64 -15.58 -41.46
CA GLU A 95 -35.95 -14.30 -40.81
C GLU A 95 -34.86 -13.86 -39.80
N ARG A 96 -34.04 -12.88 -40.19
CA ARG A 96 -33.07 -12.22 -39.33
C ARG A 96 -33.73 -10.99 -38.70
N ASP A 97 -33.60 -10.88 -37.39
CA ASP A 97 -34.01 -9.69 -36.65
C ASP A 97 -33.40 -8.43 -37.29
N VAL A 98 -34.16 -7.34 -37.29
CA VAL A 98 -33.82 -6.06 -37.94
C VAL A 98 -32.48 -5.45 -37.35
N ASP A 99 -32.03 -5.93 -36.22
CA ASP A 99 -30.76 -5.51 -35.59
C ASP A 99 -29.48 -6.13 -36.22
N ASP A 100 -29.61 -7.20 -37.03
CA ASP A 100 -28.49 -7.89 -37.68
C ASP A 100 -27.87 -7.14 -38.88
N VAL A 101 -28.49 -6.03 -39.33
CA VAL A 101 -28.03 -5.25 -40.49
C VAL A 101 -27.37 -3.91 -40.11
N ALA A 102 -27.41 -3.50 -38.87
CA ALA A 102 -26.85 -2.22 -38.45
C ALA A 102 -25.31 -2.29 -38.30
N PRO A 103 -24.58 -1.33 -38.88
CA PRO A 103 -23.10 -1.33 -38.79
C PRO A 103 -22.63 -1.23 -37.32
N LEU A 104 -21.50 -1.89 -37.04
CA LEU A 104 -20.86 -1.86 -35.74
C LEU A 104 -20.49 -0.40 -35.36
N ARG A 105 -20.93 0.06 -34.19
CA ARG A 105 -20.73 1.43 -33.71
C ARG A 105 -19.75 1.50 -32.54
N LYS A 106 -19.69 0.44 -31.74
CA LYS A 106 -18.80 0.29 -30.60
C LYS A 106 -18.49 -1.19 -30.39
N VAL A 107 -17.25 -1.51 -30.08
CA VAL A 107 -16.85 -2.83 -29.56
C VAL A 107 -15.95 -2.64 -28.35
N VAL A 108 -16.01 -3.56 -27.40
CA VAL A 108 -15.06 -3.61 -26.28
C VAL A 108 -14.16 -4.81 -26.48
N LEU A 109 -12.90 -4.54 -26.79
CA LEU A 109 -11.88 -5.56 -26.95
C LEU A 109 -11.11 -5.73 -25.64
N ALA A 110 -10.88 -6.98 -25.26
CA ALA A 110 -10.15 -7.33 -24.06
C ALA A 110 -8.76 -7.85 -24.39
N ARG A 111 -7.82 -7.56 -23.48
CA ARG A 111 -6.50 -8.16 -23.41
C ARG A 111 -6.42 -9.08 -22.21
N ARG A 112 -5.82 -10.26 -22.39
CA ARG A 112 -5.40 -11.15 -21.32
C ARG A 112 -3.89 -11.01 -21.16
N THR A 113 -3.41 -10.67 -19.95
CA THR A 113 -1.99 -10.61 -19.61
C THR A 113 -1.68 -11.74 -18.63
N ASN A 114 -0.80 -12.65 -19.00
CA ASN A 114 -0.37 -13.74 -18.12
C ASN A 114 0.84 -13.31 -17.32
N LEU A 115 0.81 -13.58 -16.02
CA LEU A 115 1.88 -13.30 -15.08
C LEU A 115 2.31 -14.61 -14.44
N SER A 116 3.63 -14.88 -14.41
CA SER A 116 4.23 -15.95 -13.63
C SER A 116 4.88 -15.37 -12.39
N LEU A 117 4.60 -15.93 -11.22
CA LEU A 117 5.07 -15.45 -9.92
C LEU A 117 6.13 -16.37 -9.34
N ASP A 118 7.14 -15.81 -8.69
CA ASP A 118 8.19 -16.55 -7.99
C ASP A 118 7.67 -17.32 -6.76
N SER A 119 6.49 -16.95 -6.24
CA SER A 119 5.87 -17.60 -5.09
C SER A 119 4.34 -17.59 -5.21
N PRO A 120 3.64 -18.61 -4.65
CA PRO A 120 2.19 -18.68 -4.71
C PRO A 120 1.52 -17.48 -4.04
N VAL A 121 0.47 -16.94 -4.67
CA VAL A 121 -0.42 -15.93 -4.09
C VAL A 121 -1.66 -16.61 -3.50
N ASP A 122 -2.06 -16.18 -2.30
CA ASP A 122 -3.37 -16.53 -1.74
C ASP A 122 -4.45 -15.63 -2.36
N PRO A 123 -5.43 -16.21 -3.09
CA PRO A 123 -6.48 -15.43 -3.72
C PRO A 123 -7.31 -14.59 -2.75
N LEU A 124 -7.53 -15.06 -1.53
CA LEU A 124 -8.32 -14.33 -0.53
C LEU A 124 -7.51 -13.17 0.07
N ALA A 125 -6.21 -13.35 0.28
CA ALA A 125 -5.31 -12.27 0.69
C ALA A 125 -5.22 -11.18 -0.41
N LEU A 126 -5.23 -11.58 -1.69
CA LEU A 126 -5.28 -10.64 -2.81
C LEU A 126 -6.57 -9.81 -2.80
N VAL A 127 -7.73 -10.43 -2.60
CA VAL A 127 -9.02 -9.72 -2.48
C VAL A 127 -9.06 -8.82 -1.25
N ALA A 128 -8.51 -9.24 -0.11
CA ALA A 128 -8.40 -8.40 1.08
C ALA A 128 -7.54 -7.15 0.82
N SER A 129 -6.45 -7.29 0.08
CA SER A 129 -5.58 -6.19 -0.33
C SER A 129 -6.27 -5.23 -1.31
N LEU A 130 -7.05 -5.76 -2.25
CA LEU A 130 -7.88 -4.96 -3.16
C LEU A 130 -8.94 -4.16 -2.40
N LYS A 131 -9.61 -4.80 -1.42
CA LYS A 131 -10.60 -4.14 -0.57
C LYS A 131 -10.00 -3.03 0.29
N ALA A 132 -8.82 -3.23 0.84
CA ALA A 132 -8.14 -2.20 1.60
C ALA A 132 -7.79 -0.97 0.74
N ARG A 133 -7.56 -1.18 -0.55
CA ARG A 133 -7.18 -0.15 -1.52
C ARG A 133 -8.38 0.62 -2.08
N ASP A 134 -9.48 -0.07 -2.37
CA ASP A 134 -10.72 0.51 -2.90
C ASP A 134 -11.94 -0.12 -2.18
N PRO A 135 -12.26 0.38 -0.96
CA PRO A 135 -13.33 -0.18 -0.14
C PRO A 135 -14.72 0.02 -0.74
N ASP A 136 -14.89 0.98 -1.66
CA ASP A 136 -16.17 1.33 -2.28
C ASP A 136 -16.48 0.48 -3.54
N ALA A 137 -15.50 -0.28 -4.05
CA ALA A 137 -15.70 -1.20 -5.15
C ALA A 137 -16.33 -2.54 -4.68
N TYR A 138 -16.88 -3.31 -5.61
CA TYR A 138 -17.40 -4.65 -5.37
C TYR A 138 -16.27 -5.67 -5.44
N GLN A 139 -15.88 -6.24 -4.29
CA GLN A 139 -14.89 -7.30 -4.25
C GLN A 139 -15.57 -8.67 -4.37
N PHE A 140 -14.95 -9.55 -5.11
CA PHE A 140 -15.43 -10.92 -5.28
C PHE A 140 -14.30 -11.94 -5.38
N ALA A 141 -14.60 -13.17 -4.96
CA ALA A 141 -13.77 -14.35 -5.15
C ALA A 141 -14.67 -15.55 -5.46
N LEU A 142 -14.39 -16.25 -6.54
CA LEU A 142 -14.94 -17.56 -6.86
C LEU A 142 -13.79 -18.56 -6.81
N VAL A 143 -13.76 -19.38 -5.78
CA VAL A 143 -12.71 -20.39 -5.61
C VAL A 143 -13.25 -21.74 -6.03
N HIS A 144 -12.58 -22.35 -7.02
CA HIS A 144 -12.91 -23.66 -7.52
C HIS A 144 -12.33 -24.77 -6.60
N PRO A 145 -12.94 -25.97 -6.52
CA PRO A 145 -12.45 -27.05 -5.67
C PRO A 145 -11.01 -27.51 -5.95
N ASP A 146 -10.48 -27.31 -7.14
CA ASP A 146 -9.09 -27.60 -7.49
C ASP A 146 -8.07 -26.54 -7.02
N GLY A 147 -8.55 -25.43 -6.45
CA GLY A 147 -7.71 -24.34 -5.97
C GLY A 147 -7.65 -23.13 -6.93
N ALA A 148 -8.06 -23.28 -8.20
CA ALA A 148 -8.17 -22.13 -9.09
C ALA A 148 -9.14 -21.09 -8.53
N ALA A 149 -8.85 -19.81 -8.74
CA ALA A 149 -9.72 -18.76 -8.23
C ALA A 149 -9.88 -17.62 -9.23
N PHE A 150 -11.11 -17.13 -9.41
CA PHE A 150 -11.39 -15.92 -10.14
C PHE A 150 -11.71 -14.79 -9.15
N VAL A 151 -10.86 -13.78 -9.10
CA VAL A 151 -10.90 -12.70 -8.10
C VAL A 151 -10.95 -11.33 -8.77
N GLY A 152 -11.54 -10.36 -8.09
CA GLY A 152 -11.57 -9.00 -8.62
C GLY A 152 -12.11 -7.95 -7.66
N SER A 153 -11.96 -6.69 -8.11
CA SER A 153 -12.49 -5.49 -7.44
C SER A 153 -13.06 -4.56 -8.51
N THR A 154 -14.37 -4.70 -8.76
CA THR A 154 -15.04 -4.02 -9.86
C THR A 154 -15.78 -2.76 -9.40
N PRO A 155 -15.64 -1.64 -10.13
CA PRO A 155 -16.40 -0.43 -9.85
C PRO A 155 -17.80 -0.43 -10.44
N GLU A 156 -18.15 -1.42 -11.29
CA GLU A 156 -19.33 -1.37 -12.15
C GLU A 156 -20.44 -2.27 -11.61
N ARG A 157 -21.55 -1.65 -11.18
CA ARG A 157 -22.79 -2.36 -10.88
C ARG A 157 -23.55 -2.62 -12.16
N LEU A 158 -23.91 -3.88 -12.41
CA LEU A 158 -24.81 -4.23 -13.50
C LEU A 158 -26.26 -3.81 -13.18
N PHE A 159 -26.78 -4.24 -12.04
CA PHE A 159 -28.04 -3.75 -11.49
C PHE A 159 -28.20 -4.11 -10.01
N ALA A 160 -29.06 -3.39 -9.33
CA ALA A 160 -29.63 -3.78 -8.05
C ALA A 160 -31.16 -3.76 -8.15
N ALA A 161 -31.83 -4.77 -7.60
CA ALA A 161 -33.27 -4.85 -7.55
C ALA A 161 -33.73 -5.08 -6.11
N ARG A 162 -34.80 -4.40 -5.71
CA ARG A 162 -35.44 -4.56 -4.40
C ARG A 162 -36.90 -4.20 -4.51
N ASP A 163 -37.78 -5.01 -3.90
CA ASP A 163 -39.23 -4.75 -3.80
C ASP A 163 -39.87 -4.44 -5.17
N GLY A 164 -39.47 -5.14 -6.24
CA GLY A 164 -40.00 -4.92 -7.59
C GLY A 164 -39.48 -3.65 -8.29
N HIS A 165 -38.46 -2.99 -7.75
CA HIS A 165 -37.77 -1.88 -8.40
C HIS A 165 -36.35 -2.29 -8.76
N ALA A 166 -35.94 -2.06 -10.02
CA ALA A 166 -34.58 -2.32 -10.50
C ALA A 166 -33.89 -1.02 -10.91
N ALA A 167 -32.64 -0.86 -10.51
CA ALA A 167 -31.77 0.25 -10.89
C ALA A 167 -30.48 -0.31 -11.52
N SER A 168 -30.06 0.29 -12.62
CA SER A 168 -28.82 -0.03 -13.35
C SER A 168 -27.99 1.21 -13.56
N GLU A 169 -26.71 1.02 -13.80
CA GLU A 169 -25.73 2.08 -13.98
C GLU A 169 -25.13 2.03 -15.39
N ALA A 170 -24.93 3.22 -15.96
CA ALA A 170 -24.16 3.37 -17.19
C ALA A 170 -22.82 4.01 -16.84
N VAL A 171 -21.74 3.27 -17.07
CA VAL A 171 -20.37 3.68 -16.81
C VAL A 171 -19.59 3.60 -18.13
N ALA A 172 -18.99 4.71 -18.57
CA ALA A 172 -18.14 4.74 -19.76
C ALA A 172 -17.24 5.97 -19.75
N GLY A 173 -16.15 5.91 -20.53
CA GLY A 173 -15.11 6.92 -20.48
C GLY A 173 -14.24 6.78 -19.24
N THR A 174 -12.93 6.88 -19.40
CA THR A 174 -11.99 6.67 -18.30
C THR A 174 -10.92 7.76 -18.31
N ARG A 175 -10.67 8.36 -17.14
CA ARG A 175 -9.51 9.23 -16.89
C ARG A 175 -8.81 8.79 -15.60
N PRO A 176 -7.49 8.98 -15.49
CA PRO A 176 -6.82 8.80 -14.22
C PRO A 176 -7.35 9.78 -13.17
N ARG A 177 -7.07 9.51 -11.90
CA ARG A 177 -7.24 10.51 -10.84
C ARG A 177 -6.14 11.55 -10.95
N GLY A 178 -6.45 12.77 -10.55
CA GLY A 178 -5.46 13.82 -10.40
C GLY A 178 -4.58 13.63 -9.17
N SER A 179 -3.41 14.24 -9.17
CA SER A 179 -2.49 14.25 -8.02
C SER A 179 -3.03 15.10 -6.86
N ASP A 180 -3.91 16.04 -7.15
CA ASP A 180 -4.63 16.89 -6.19
C ASP A 180 -6.08 17.12 -6.63
N GLU A 181 -6.87 17.78 -5.78
CA GLU A 181 -8.29 18.06 -6.08
C GLU A 181 -8.49 18.96 -7.30
N GLY A 182 -7.55 19.87 -7.57
CA GLY A 182 -7.61 20.78 -8.71
C GLY A 182 -7.37 20.06 -10.03
N GLU A 183 -6.32 19.24 -10.10
CA GLU A 183 -6.03 18.41 -11.25
C GLU A 183 -7.12 17.35 -11.45
N ASP A 184 -7.62 16.72 -10.38
CA ASP A 184 -8.70 15.75 -10.43
C ASP A 184 -9.99 16.38 -11.01
N ALA A 185 -10.31 17.61 -10.60
CA ALA A 185 -11.43 18.35 -11.14
C ALA A 185 -11.20 18.76 -12.61
N ALA A 186 -9.98 19.14 -12.99
CA ALA A 186 -9.64 19.48 -14.36
C ALA A 186 -9.78 18.26 -15.28
N LEU A 187 -9.27 17.10 -14.90
CA LEU A 187 -9.41 15.84 -15.64
C LEU A 187 -10.88 15.40 -15.77
N ALA A 188 -11.67 15.60 -14.70
CA ALA A 188 -13.12 15.36 -14.74
C ALA A 188 -13.81 16.30 -15.74
N TYR A 189 -13.43 17.56 -15.75
CA TYR A 189 -13.99 18.57 -16.64
C TYR A 189 -13.61 18.29 -18.11
N GLU A 190 -12.36 17.94 -18.39
CA GLU A 190 -11.93 17.52 -19.73
C GLU A 190 -12.72 16.30 -20.22
N MET A 191 -12.95 15.30 -19.38
CA MET A 191 -13.76 14.14 -19.70
C MET A 191 -15.22 14.53 -19.98
N LEU A 192 -15.77 15.47 -19.22
CA LEU A 192 -17.11 16.03 -19.43
C LEU A 192 -17.24 16.80 -20.74
N LEU A 193 -16.17 17.33 -21.31
CA LEU A 193 -16.16 18.07 -22.57
C LEU A 193 -15.74 17.23 -23.78
N SER A 194 -15.16 16.04 -23.57
CA SER A 194 -14.65 15.18 -24.65
C SER A 194 -15.78 14.62 -25.54
N PRO A 195 -15.85 14.95 -26.84
CA PRO A 195 -16.86 14.38 -27.74
C PRO A 195 -16.80 12.86 -27.86
N LYS A 196 -15.59 12.28 -27.82
CA LYS A 196 -15.37 10.81 -27.82
C LYS A 196 -16.04 10.17 -26.61
N GLU A 197 -15.71 10.66 -25.42
CA GLU A 197 -16.24 10.10 -24.16
C GLU A 197 -17.76 10.25 -24.08
N HIS A 198 -18.30 11.37 -24.61
CA HIS A 198 -19.74 11.56 -24.71
C HIS A 198 -20.43 10.57 -25.63
N THR A 199 -19.84 10.31 -26.80
CA THR A 199 -20.39 9.34 -27.76
C THR A 199 -20.42 7.95 -27.16
N GLU A 200 -19.32 7.54 -26.56
CA GLU A 200 -19.21 6.25 -25.89
C GLU A 200 -20.24 6.09 -24.75
N PHE A 201 -20.29 7.08 -23.87
CA PHE A 201 -21.22 7.12 -22.75
C PHE A 201 -22.69 7.12 -23.17
N ALA A 202 -23.03 7.89 -24.21
CA ALA A 202 -24.41 7.97 -24.72
C ALA A 202 -24.88 6.62 -25.25
N ILE A 203 -24.02 5.84 -25.94
CA ILE A 203 -24.34 4.49 -26.40
C ILE A 203 -24.68 3.60 -25.20
N VAL A 204 -23.84 3.58 -24.18
CA VAL A 204 -24.04 2.74 -22.98
C VAL A 204 -25.33 3.13 -22.26
N ARG A 205 -25.52 4.42 -21.99
CA ARG A 205 -26.70 4.91 -21.28
C ARG A 205 -28.01 4.60 -22.00
N GLU A 206 -28.04 4.80 -23.30
CA GLU A 206 -29.26 4.59 -24.08
C GLU A 206 -29.60 3.10 -24.21
N GLU A 207 -28.60 2.21 -24.33
CA GLU A 207 -28.84 0.76 -24.35
C GLU A 207 -29.31 0.27 -22.96
N VAL A 208 -28.75 0.75 -21.86
CA VAL A 208 -29.25 0.43 -20.51
C VAL A 208 -30.72 0.90 -20.37
N ARG A 209 -31.06 2.09 -20.88
CA ARG A 209 -32.44 2.60 -20.89
C ARG A 209 -33.36 1.69 -21.70
N ARG A 210 -32.95 1.28 -22.91
CA ARG A 210 -33.70 0.40 -23.78
C ARG A 210 -33.91 -0.99 -23.17
N ALA A 211 -32.84 -1.55 -22.58
CA ALA A 211 -32.89 -2.84 -21.88
C ALA A 211 -33.88 -2.81 -20.71
N LEU A 212 -33.79 -1.81 -19.84
CA LEU A 212 -34.73 -1.64 -18.73
C LEU A 212 -36.16 -1.44 -19.20
N ALA A 213 -36.38 -0.77 -20.33
CA ALA A 213 -37.72 -0.57 -20.89
C ALA A 213 -38.45 -1.87 -21.25
N THR A 214 -37.72 -2.95 -21.58
CA THR A 214 -38.30 -4.28 -21.88
C THR A 214 -38.88 -4.98 -20.66
N VAL A 215 -38.44 -4.60 -19.46
CA VAL A 215 -38.87 -5.19 -18.19
C VAL A 215 -39.66 -4.22 -17.30
N ALA A 216 -39.74 -2.95 -17.70
CA ALA A 216 -40.38 -1.89 -16.93
C ALA A 216 -41.88 -1.87 -17.04
N ALA A 217 -42.59 -1.60 -15.95
CA ALA A 217 -43.98 -1.23 -15.97
C ALA A 217 -44.14 0.11 -16.68
N GLY A 218 -44.92 0.12 -17.80
CA GLY A 218 -45.06 1.30 -18.67
C GLY A 218 -44.01 1.41 -19.79
N GLY A 219 -43.22 0.34 -19.99
CA GLY A 219 -42.21 0.29 -21.07
C GLY A 219 -41.22 1.45 -21.04
N PRO A 220 -40.92 2.10 -22.19
CA PRO A 220 -39.95 3.19 -22.25
C PRO A 220 -40.27 4.36 -21.32
N ASN A 221 -41.53 4.66 -21.07
CA ASN A 221 -41.97 5.75 -20.18
C ASN A 221 -41.86 5.37 -18.72
N GLY A 222 -41.68 4.08 -18.40
CA GLY A 222 -41.46 3.57 -17.02
C GLY A 222 -40.03 3.68 -16.56
N VAL A 223 -39.07 3.93 -17.45
CA VAL A 223 -37.65 4.10 -17.08
C VAL A 223 -37.37 5.55 -16.74
N LYS A 224 -36.85 5.78 -15.54
CA LYS A 224 -36.49 7.10 -15.03
C LYS A 224 -34.99 7.21 -14.83
N ALA A 225 -34.42 8.34 -15.19
CA ALA A 225 -33.06 8.66 -14.79
C ALA A 225 -33.08 9.23 -13.35
N GLU A 226 -32.45 8.52 -12.44
CA GLU A 226 -32.17 9.02 -11.10
C GLU A 226 -31.01 10.02 -11.14
N LEU A 227 -30.04 9.78 -12.05
CA LEU A 227 -28.96 10.68 -12.40
C LEU A 227 -28.70 10.56 -13.92
N GLU A 228 -28.88 11.63 -14.66
CA GLU A 228 -28.66 11.64 -16.13
C GLU A 228 -27.19 11.59 -16.52
N LYS A 229 -26.34 12.27 -15.77
CA LYS A 229 -24.90 12.34 -16.01
C LYS A 229 -24.16 12.90 -14.81
N GLY A 230 -23.08 12.25 -14.42
CA GLY A 230 -22.18 12.67 -13.36
C GLY A 230 -20.77 12.11 -13.58
N VAL A 231 -19.90 12.27 -12.59
CA VAL A 231 -18.58 11.68 -12.55
C VAL A 231 -18.50 10.76 -11.34
N LEU A 232 -18.21 9.49 -11.60
CA LEU A 232 -17.93 8.49 -10.58
C LEU A 232 -16.42 8.42 -10.37
N ARG A 233 -15.99 8.58 -9.10
CA ARG A 233 -14.58 8.56 -8.72
C ARG A 233 -14.26 7.29 -7.94
N HIS A 234 -13.24 6.57 -8.40
CA HIS A 234 -12.63 5.44 -7.71
C HIS A 234 -11.19 5.76 -7.31
N PHE A 235 -10.52 4.82 -6.66
CA PHE A 235 -9.16 5.03 -6.16
C PHE A 235 -8.18 5.52 -7.24
N SER A 236 -8.14 4.88 -8.42
CA SER A 236 -7.16 5.16 -9.47
C SER A 236 -7.73 5.83 -10.72
N VAL A 237 -9.04 5.85 -10.89
CA VAL A 237 -9.71 6.32 -12.10
C VAL A 237 -11.02 7.03 -11.79
N GLN A 238 -11.50 7.81 -12.76
CA GLN A 238 -12.82 8.41 -12.76
C GLN A 238 -13.53 8.15 -14.09
N HIS A 239 -14.85 8.05 -14.04
CA HIS A 239 -15.70 7.67 -15.17
C HIS A 239 -16.89 8.62 -15.33
N LEU A 240 -17.43 8.75 -16.56
CA LEU A 240 -18.79 9.26 -16.76
C LEU A 240 -19.79 8.24 -16.23
N TYR A 241 -20.83 8.70 -15.57
CA TYR A 241 -21.77 7.91 -14.80
C TYR A 241 -23.19 8.39 -14.96
N ALA A 242 -24.13 7.47 -15.14
CA ALA A 242 -25.58 7.70 -15.04
C ALA A 242 -26.24 6.56 -14.26
N ARG A 243 -27.38 6.87 -13.64
CA ARG A 243 -28.19 5.90 -12.93
C ARG A 243 -29.63 5.94 -13.44
N LEU A 244 -30.12 4.78 -13.86
CA LEU A 244 -31.43 4.58 -14.44
C LEU A 244 -32.20 3.56 -13.60
N GLY A 245 -33.47 3.84 -13.32
CA GLY A 245 -34.30 2.95 -12.54
C GLY A 245 -35.68 2.73 -13.17
N ALA A 246 -36.30 1.60 -12.87
CA ALA A 246 -37.62 1.24 -13.31
C ALA A 246 -38.34 0.34 -12.30
N THR A 247 -39.65 0.49 -12.17
CA THR A 247 -40.49 -0.50 -11.50
C THR A 247 -40.75 -1.64 -12.48
N LEU A 248 -40.57 -2.89 -12.04
CA LEU A 248 -40.75 -4.06 -12.89
C LEU A 248 -42.22 -4.25 -13.25
N ALA A 249 -42.46 -4.67 -14.49
CA ALA A 249 -43.78 -5.06 -14.93
C ALA A 249 -44.28 -6.33 -14.21
N PRO A 250 -45.59 -6.51 -14.01
CA PRO A 250 -46.13 -7.73 -13.41
C PRO A 250 -45.62 -8.99 -14.11
N GLY A 251 -45.11 -9.95 -13.35
CA GLY A 251 -44.57 -11.22 -13.86
C GLY A 251 -43.10 -11.15 -14.31
N LYS A 252 -42.43 -9.98 -14.22
CA LYS A 252 -41.01 -9.83 -14.46
C LYS A 252 -40.24 -10.02 -13.17
N SER A 253 -39.09 -10.65 -13.27
CA SER A 253 -38.16 -10.98 -12.18
C SER A 253 -36.77 -10.38 -12.38
N GLU A 254 -35.91 -10.54 -11.40
CA GLU A 254 -34.51 -10.16 -11.45
C GLU A 254 -33.75 -10.92 -12.57
N ALA A 255 -34.18 -12.16 -12.89
CA ALA A 255 -33.62 -12.92 -13.99
C ALA A 255 -33.95 -12.29 -15.37
N ASP A 256 -35.14 -11.70 -15.51
CA ASP A 256 -35.49 -10.95 -16.72
C ASP A 256 -34.63 -9.68 -16.83
N VAL A 257 -34.36 -9.00 -15.73
CA VAL A 257 -33.48 -7.81 -15.70
C VAL A 257 -32.04 -8.20 -16.10
N LEU A 258 -31.51 -9.29 -15.51
CA LEU A 258 -30.19 -9.82 -15.86
C LEU A 258 -30.10 -10.14 -17.37
N HIS A 259 -31.08 -10.85 -17.92
CA HIS A 259 -31.11 -11.23 -19.33
C HIS A 259 -31.20 -10.01 -20.25
N ALA A 260 -31.96 -8.99 -19.89
CA ALA A 260 -32.12 -7.78 -20.67
C ALA A 260 -30.79 -6.94 -20.69
N LEU A 261 -30.15 -6.80 -19.59
CA LEU A 261 -28.97 -5.94 -19.44
C LEU A 261 -27.67 -6.60 -19.91
N HIS A 262 -27.45 -7.88 -19.62
CA HIS A 262 -26.17 -8.52 -19.89
C HIS A 262 -26.10 -9.15 -21.30
N PRO A 263 -24.98 -8.96 -22.04
CA PRO A 263 -23.87 -8.03 -21.78
C PRO A 263 -24.20 -6.59 -22.17
N THR A 264 -23.75 -5.63 -21.36
CA THR A 264 -23.91 -4.20 -21.66
C THR A 264 -22.93 -3.75 -22.76
N PRO A 265 -23.16 -2.60 -23.42
CA PRO A 265 -22.19 -2.03 -24.35
C PRO A 265 -20.90 -1.54 -23.66
N ALA A 266 -20.86 -1.48 -22.34
CA ALA A 266 -19.66 -1.16 -21.58
C ALA A 266 -18.62 -2.29 -21.58
N VAL A 267 -19.05 -3.55 -21.84
CA VAL A 267 -18.17 -4.73 -21.85
C VAL A 267 -18.29 -5.58 -23.11
N CYS A 268 -19.26 -5.29 -23.98
CA CYS A 268 -19.47 -5.98 -25.26
C CYS A 268 -19.35 -5.00 -26.43
N GLY A 269 -20.38 -4.19 -26.63
CA GLY A 269 -20.46 -3.22 -27.75
C GLY A 269 -21.87 -3.01 -28.23
N HIS A 270 -21.99 -2.31 -29.35
CA HIS A 270 -23.30 -1.99 -29.98
C HIS A 270 -23.20 -1.90 -31.49
N PRO A 271 -24.11 -2.55 -32.25
CA PRO A 271 -25.13 -3.51 -31.81
C PRO A 271 -24.53 -4.79 -31.21
N ARG A 272 -25.26 -5.41 -30.28
CA ARG A 272 -24.76 -6.54 -29.46
C ARG A 272 -24.27 -7.73 -30.30
N SER A 273 -25.06 -8.16 -31.32
CA SER A 273 -24.71 -9.28 -32.20
C SER A 273 -23.42 -9.02 -32.97
N ALA A 274 -23.32 -7.88 -33.65
CA ALA A 274 -22.15 -7.49 -34.42
C ALA A 274 -20.89 -7.35 -33.53
N ALA A 275 -21.07 -6.82 -32.31
CA ALA A 275 -19.97 -6.70 -31.34
C ALA A 275 -19.49 -8.07 -30.85
N LEU A 276 -20.39 -9.00 -30.54
CA LEU A 276 -20.02 -10.36 -30.13
C LEU A 276 -19.26 -11.10 -31.23
N ASP A 277 -19.68 -10.95 -32.49
CA ASP A 277 -18.98 -11.55 -33.61
C ASP A 277 -17.61 -10.93 -33.87
N ALA A 278 -17.47 -9.63 -33.66
CA ALA A 278 -16.18 -8.94 -33.72
C ALA A 278 -15.25 -9.42 -32.61
N ILE A 279 -15.73 -9.53 -31.38
CA ILE A 279 -14.95 -10.04 -30.21
C ILE A 279 -14.47 -11.45 -30.47
N ARG A 280 -15.34 -12.36 -30.93
CA ARG A 280 -14.98 -13.76 -31.24
C ARG A 280 -13.90 -13.89 -32.31
N ARG A 281 -13.87 -12.96 -33.27
CA ARG A 281 -12.84 -12.93 -34.32
C ARG A 281 -11.52 -12.31 -33.86
N ALA A 282 -11.58 -11.28 -33.00
CA ALA A 282 -10.42 -10.49 -32.64
C ALA A 282 -9.69 -11.02 -31.41
N GLU A 283 -10.40 -11.62 -30.44
CA GLU A 283 -9.77 -12.10 -29.21
C GLU A 283 -9.29 -13.56 -29.37
N PRO A 284 -7.97 -13.83 -29.18
CA PRO A 284 -7.40 -15.17 -29.34
C PRO A 284 -7.61 -16.06 -28.09
N PHE A 285 -8.46 -15.65 -27.15
CA PHE A 285 -8.71 -16.36 -25.89
C PHE A 285 -10.18 -16.36 -25.53
N ASP A 286 -10.59 -17.31 -24.68
CA ASP A 286 -11.90 -17.32 -24.05
C ASP A 286 -11.91 -16.39 -22.83
N ARG A 287 -12.90 -15.53 -22.73
CA ARG A 287 -13.09 -14.62 -21.60
C ARG A 287 -13.47 -15.33 -20.30
N GLY A 288 -14.00 -16.55 -20.37
CA GLY A 288 -14.47 -17.29 -19.22
C GLY A 288 -15.47 -16.47 -18.38
N MET A 289 -15.13 -16.20 -17.15
CA MET A 289 -15.94 -15.38 -16.23
C MET A 289 -15.70 -13.87 -16.36
N TYR A 290 -14.66 -13.45 -17.09
CA TYR A 290 -14.37 -12.02 -17.30
C TYR A 290 -15.53 -11.33 -18.01
N ALA A 291 -15.88 -10.14 -17.53
CA ALA A 291 -17.00 -9.32 -17.98
C ALA A 291 -18.39 -9.96 -17.78
N GLY A 292 -18.46 -11.12 -17.15
CA GLY A 292 -19.72 -11.78 -16.78
C GLY A 292 -20.41 -11.11 -15.59
N PRO A 293 -21.69 -11.42 -15.34
CA PRO A 293 -22.40 -10.95 -14.17
C PRO A 293 -21.97 -11.75 -12.92
N ILE A 294 -21.66 -11.06 -11.84
CA ILE A 294 -21.36 -11.66 -10.53
C ILE A 294 -22.17 -10.98 -9.44
N GLY A 295 -22.85 -11.76 -8.58
CA GLY A 295 -23.71 -11.19 -7.57
C GLY A 295 -24.53 -12.24 -6.83
N PHE A 296 -25.66 -11.82 -6.29
CA PHE A 296 -26.57 -12.69 -5.55
C PHE A 296 -28.03 -12.36 -5.84
N VAL A 297 -28.88 -13.35 -5.61
CA VAL A 297 -30.34 -13.23 -5.54
C VAL A 297 -30.77 -13.67 -4.17
N GLY A 298 -31.42 -12.77 -3.43
CA GLY A 298 -32.04 -13.04 -2.14
C GLY A 298 -33.58 -13.20 -2.28
N VAL A 299 -34.30 -13.20 -1.15
CA VAL A 299 -35.75 -13.32 -1.13
C VAL A 299 -36.43 -12.07 -1.72
N ASP A 300 -35.95 -10.88 -1.33
CA ASP A 300 -36.57 -9.59 -1.68
C ASP A 300 -35.62 -8.66 -2.43
N SER A 301 -34.42 -9.12 -2.77
CA SER A 301 -33.40 -8.30 -3.41
C SER A 301 -32.43 -9.13 -4.25
N ALA A 302 -31.89 -8.50 -5.29
CA ALA A 302 -30.78 -9.02 -6.05
C ALA A 302 -29.77 -7.88 -6.32
N GLU A 303 -28.50 -8.20 -6.35
CA GLU A 303 -27.46 -7.25 -6.74
C GLU A 303 -26.39 -7.97 -7.55
N PHE A 304 -26.11 -7.42 -8.73
CA PHE A 304 -25.09 -7.94 -9.64
C PHE A 304 -24.13 -6.82 -10.06
N ALA A 305 -22.86 -7.16 -10.10
CA ALA A 305 -21.79 -6.36 -10.67
C ALA A 305 -21.26 -7.01 -11.95
N VAL A 306 -20.50 -6.27 -12.73
CA VAL A 306 -19.79 -6.77 -13.92
C VAL A 306 -18.40 -7.21 -13.49
N ALA A 307 -18.02 -8.46 -13.76
CA ALA A 307 -16.76 -9.05 -13.31
C ALA A 307 -15.56 -8.57 -14.14
N ILE A 308 -15.23 -7.30 -14.00
CA ILE A 308 -14.04 -6.65 -14.57
C ILE A 308 -13.03 -6.32 -13.48
N ARG A 309 -11.85 -5.79 -13.83
CA ARG A 309 -10.75 -5.54 -12.88
C ARG A 309 -10.41 -6.80 -12.10
N SER A 310 -10.19 -7.89 -12.84
CA SER A 310 -10.19 -9.25 -12.34
C SER A 310 -8.98 -10.03 -12.80
N ALA A 311 -8.68 -11.10 -12.06
CA ALA A 311 -7.65 -12.07 -12.37
C ALA A 311 -8.17 -13.49 -12.19
N LEU A 312 -7.72 -14.39 -13.06
CA LEU A 312 -7.81 -15.84 -12.85
C LEU A 312 -6.48 -16.31 -12.26
N VAL A 313 -6.53 -16.89 -11.09
CA VAL A 313 -5.37 -17.46 -10.36
C VAL A 313 -5.35 -18.95 -10.62
N SER A 314 -4.19 -19.51 -10.96
CA SER A 314 -4.01 -20.96 -11.15
C SER A 314 -4.20 -21.73 -9.84
N PRO A 315 -4.45 -23.06 -9.88
CA PRO A 315 -4.56 -23.88 -8.69
C PRO A 315 -3.36 -23.79 -7.76
N GLU A 316 -2.16 -23.68 -8.33
CA GLU A 316 -0.89 -23.58 -7.63
C GLU A 316 -0.64 -22.17 -7.08
N GLY A 317 -1.41 -21.16 -7.52
CA GLY A 317 -1.24 -19.76 -7.14
C GLY A 317 -0.05 -19.05 -7.77
N THR A 318 0.68 -19.70 -8.69
CA THR A 318 1.91 -19.17 -9.30
C THR A 318 1.70 -18.54 -10.67
N GLU A 319 0.53 -18.72 -11.26
CA GLU A 319 0.17 -18.11 -12.55
C GLU A 319 -1.13 -17.32 -12.40
N LEU A 320 -1.15 -16.13 -12.96
CA LEU A 320 -2.33 -15.28 -13.01
C LEU A 320 -2.59 -14.81 -14.43
N SER A 321 -3.87 -14.85 -14.86
CA SER A 321 -4.33 -14.17 -16.06
C SER A 321 -5.10 -12.93 -15.67
N LEU A 322 -4.58 -11.74 -15.98
CA LEU A 322 -5.22 -10.45 -15.78
C LEU A 322 -6.05 -10.09 -17.03
N TYR A 323 -7.24 -9.56 -16.83
CA TYR A 323 -8.12 -9.14 -17.91
C TYR A 323 -8.40 -7.64 -17.85
N ALA A 324 -8.28 -6.97 -18.98
CA ALA A 324 -8.70 -5.58 -19.15
C ALA A 324 -9.33 -5.38 -20.51
N GLY A 325 -10.40 -4.60 -20.58
CA GLY A 325 -11.09 -4.25 -21.82
C GLY A 325 -11.12 -2.76 -22.06
N VAL A 326 -11.18 -2.37 -23.33
CA VAL A 326 -11.26 -0.97 -23.76
C VAL A 326 -12.31 -0.81 -24.85
N GLY A 327 -13.07 0.29 -24.78
CA GLY A 327 -14.13 0.60 -25.74
C GLY A 327 -13.60 1.26 -27.01
N VAL A 328 -13.68 0.57 -28.12
CA VAL A 328 -13.26 1.08 -29.43
C VAL A 328 -14.48 1.65 -30.17
N VAL A 329 -14.40 2.92 -30.52
CA VAL A 329 -15.34 3.69 -31.36
C VAL A 329 -14.59 4.30 -32.55
N ALA A 330 -15.29 4.83 -33.55
CA ALA A 330 -14.67 5.39 -34.76
C ALA A 330 -13.58 6.47 -34.51
N ALA A 331 -13.65 7.17 -33.38
CA ALA A 331 -12.69 8.21 -33.00
C ALA A 331 -11.63 7.73 -32.02
N ALA A 332 -11.51 6.42 -31.78
CA ALA A 332 -10.52 5.87 -30.84
C ALA A 332 -9.09 5.99 -31.40
N ASP A 333 -8.17 6.43 -30.56
CA ASP A 333 -6.71 6.42 -30.84
C ASP A 333 -6.11 5.16 -30.24
N PRO A 334 -5.53 4.24 -31.06
CA PRO A 334 -4.98 2.97 -30.59
C PRO A 334 -3.96 3.12 -29.46
N ALA A 335 -3.09 4.13 -29.53
CA ALA A 335 -2.08 4.37 -28.49
C ALA A 335 -2.72 4.84 -27.16
N ALA A 336 -3.81 5.63 -27.23
CA ALA A 336 -4.55 6.03 -26.04
C ALA A 336 -5.27 4.85 -25.41
N GLU A 337 -5.92 4.01 -26.24
CA GLU A 337 -6.63 2.82 -25.76
C GLU A 337 -5.67 1.81 -25.12
N TRP A 338 -4.48 1.64 -25.67
CA TRP A 338 -3.45 0.79 -25.06
C TRP A 338 -3.00 1.31 -23.68
N ARG A 339 -2.81 2.62 -23.56
CA ARG A 339 -2.49 3.25 -22.25
C ARG A 339 -3.63 3.04 -21.25
N GLU A 340 -4.89 3.08 -21.69
CA GLU A 340 -6.04 2.82 -20.86
C GLU A 340 -6.09 1.36 -20.37
N LEU A 341 -5.76 0.38 -21.22
CA LEU A 341 -5.62 -1.03 -20.80
C LEU A 341 -4.59 -1.18 -19.67
N ASN A 342 -3.40 -0.58 -19.84
CA ASN A 342 -2.35 -0.60 -18.82
C ASN A 342 -2.80 0.08 -17.50
N LEU A 343 -3.53 1.19 -17.59
CA LEU A 343 -4.09 1.84 -16.40
C LEU A 343 -5.06 0.93 -15.64
N LYS A 344 -5.80 0.08 -16.37
CA LYS A 344 -6.80 -0.84 -15.80
C LYS A 344 -6.18 -2.08 -15.12
N THR A 345 -5.02 -2.56 -15.57
CA THR A 345 -4.30 -3.70 -14.96
C THR A 345 -3.36 -3.29 -13.84
N ARG A 346 -2.81 -2.08 -13.90
CA ARG A 346 -1.83 -1.55 -12.94
C ARG A 346 -2.17 -1.74 -11.45
N PRO A 347 -3.42 -1.60 -10.97
CA PRO A 347 -3.73 -1.83 -9.55
C PRO A 347 -3.45 -3.26 -9.08
N LEU A 348 -3.73 -4.26 -9.92
CA LEU A 348 -3.42 -5.66 -9.63
C LEU A 348 -1.92 -5.95 -9.78
N GLU A 349 -1.31 -5.50 -10.86
CA GLU A 349 0.13 -5.64 -11.10
C GLU A 349 0.96 -5.05 -9.95
N ALA A 350 0.58 -3.89 -9.44
CA ALA A 350 1.26 -3.23 -8.33
C ALA A 350 1.14 -3.98 -6.98
N LEU A 351 0.12 -4.82 -6.81
CA LEU A 351 -0.01 -5.69 -5.63
C LEU A 351 0.85 -6.95 -5.76
N LEU A 352 1.07 -7.42 -6.99
CA LEU A 352 1.80 -8.63 -7.33
C LEU A 352 3.29 -8.37 -7.60
N ALA A 353 3.64 -7.13 -7.94
CA ALA A 353 5.02 -6.74 -8.20
C ALA A 353 5.87 -7.05 -6.96
N LYS A 354 6.93 -7.85 -7.17
CA LYS A 354 7.96 -8.03 -6.16
C LYS A 354 8.54 -6.65 -5.86
N ARG A 355 8.35 -6.18 -4.65
CA ARG A 355 9.08 -5.00 -4.22
C ARG A 355 10.56 -5.36 -4.25
N PRO A 356 11.43 -4.54 -4.84
CA PRO A 356 12.87 -4.71 -4.63
C PRO A 356 13.10 -4.85 -3.14
N GLY A 357 13.86 -5.85 -2.72
CA GLY A 357 14.24 -5.98 -1.32
C GLY A 357 15.09 -4.77 -0.92
N LEU A 358 15.11 -4.43 0.35
CA LEU A 358 15.99 -3.37 0.84
C LEU A 358 17.46 -3.59 0.43
N ALA A 359 17.86 -4.85 0.28
CA ALA A 359 19.20 -5.23 -0.16
C ALA A 359 19.49 -4.89 -1.63
N ASP A 360 18.44 -4.73 -2.44
CA ASP A 360 18.53 -4.35 -3.87
C ASP A 360 18.60 -2.83 -4.05
N ALA A 361 18.55 -2.05 -2.95
CA ALA A 361 18.66 -0.60 -3.01
C ALA A 361 20.02 -0.16 -3.59
N PRO A 362 20.06 0.83 -4.48
CA PRO A 362 21.29 1.25 -5.15
C PRO A 362 22.34 1.81 -4.20
N ASN A 363 21.96 2.26 -3.02
CA ASN A 363 22.86 2.80 -2.00
C ASN A 363 22.21 2.79 -0.62
N ALA A 364 23.00 3.00 0.42
CA ALA A 364 22.54 3.03 1.80
C ALA A 364 21.50 4.13 2.09
N ASN A 365 21.59 5.29 1.42
CA ASN A 365 20.62 6.38 1.60
C ASN A 365 19.22 5.97 1.17
N GLN A 366 19.11 5.30 0.02
CA GLN A 366 17.84 4.82 -0.50
C GLN A 366 17.25 3.75 0.44
N ALA A 367 18.07 2.76 0.84
CA ALA A 367 17.63 1.72 1.80
C ALA A 367 17.10 2.32 3.13
N TRP A 368 17.83 3.30 3.69
CA TRP A 368 17.39 3.96 4.92
C TRP A 368 16.10 4.76 4.74
N ALA A 369 15.97 5.46 3.61
CA ALA A 369 14.76 6.22 3.31
C ALA A 369 13.55 5.31 3.15
N GLU A 370 13.72 4.15 2.52
CA GLU A 370 12.67 3.12 2.39
C GLU A 370 12.27 2.55 3.76
N VAL A 371 13.24 2.33 4.66
CA VAL A 371 12.95 1.92 6.05
C VAL A 371 12.18 3.02 6.79
N ILE A 372 12.59 4.28 6.68
CA ILE A 372 11.91 5.41 7.33
C ILE A 372 10.47 5.54 6.84
N VAL A 373 10.27 5.58 5.53
CA VAL A 373 8.93 5.73 4.93
C VAL A 373 8.07 4.49 5.19
N GLY A 374 8.63 3.30 5.00
CA GLY A 374 7.93 2.05 5.26
C GLY A 374 7.48 1.91 6.73
N GLU A 375 8.30 2.31 7.69
CA GLU A 375 7.92 2.29 9.11
C GLU A 375 6.85 3.33 9.44
N LEU A 376 6.92 4.54 8.82
CA LEU A 376 5.87 5.54 8.94
C LEU A 376 4.52 5.03 8.44
N VAL A 377 4.52 4.42 7.26
CA VAL A 377 3.28 3.87 6.67
C VAL A 377 2.71 2.75 7.51
N ARG A 378 3.54 1.80 7.97
CA ARG A 378 3.12 0.73 8.89
C ARG A 378 2.56 1.27 10.21
N SER A 379 3.06 2.43 10.63
CA SER A 379 2.60 3.14 11.83
C SER A 379 1.41 4.07 11.57
N GLY A 380 0.81 4.06 10.35
CA GLY A 380 -0.40 4.80 10.00
C GLY A 380 -0.18 6.23 9.48
N VAL A 381 1.07 6.67 9.30
CA VAL A 381 1.40 7.96 8.67
C VAL A 381 1.55 7.71 7.16
N THR A 382 0.48 7.93 6.41
CA THR A 382 0.40 7.61 4.98
C THR A 382 0.42 8.84 4.07
N THR A 383 0.35 10.05 4.64
CA THR A 383 0.38 11.31 3.85
C THR A 383 1.72 12.00 4.04
N PHE A 384 2.41 12.25 2.95
CA PHE A 384 3.72 12.89 2.86
C PHE A 384 3.61 14.20 2.10
N CYS A 385 3.87 15.31 2.78
CA CYS A 385 3.89 16.63 2.19
C CYS A 385 5.36 16.98 1.85
N VAL A 386 5.67 17.18 0.58
CA VAL A 386 7.04 17.27 0.07
C VAL A 386 7.32 18.63 -0.55
N ALA A 387 8.38 19.30 -0.08
CA ALA A 387 8.96 20.46 -0.76
C ALA A 387 10.16 20.05 -1.62
N PRO A 388 10.35 20.67 -2.80
CA PRO A 388 11.47 20.37 -3.69
C PRO A 388 12.82 20.61 -3.03
N GLY A 389 13.77 19.70 -3.23
CA GLY A 389 15.13 19.88 -2.75
C GLY A 389 16.00 18.63 -2.92
N SER A 390 17.26 18.80 -3.30
CA SER A 390 18.15 17.69 -3.61
C SER A 390 18.48 16.83 -2.37
N ARG A 391 18.66 17.43 -1.19
CA ARG A 391 19.06 16.65 0.00
C ARG A 391 17.95 15.73 0.48
N SER A 392 16.68 16.06 0.22
CA SER A 392 15.53 15.22 0.53
C SER A 392 15.20 14.17 -0.51
N THR A 393 15.97 14.08 -1.61
CA THR A 393 15.72 13.12 -2.70
C THR A 393 15.51 11.69 -2.22
N PRO A 394 16.32 11.10 -1.31
CA PRO A 394 16.09 9.73 -0.85
C PRO A 394 14.70 9.55 -0.22
N LEU A 395 14.29 10.45 0.67
CA LEU A 395 12.99 10.41 1.34
C LEU A 395 11.83 10.63 0.35
N THR A 396 12.01 11.55 -0.59
CA THR A 396 11.01 11.85 -1.62
C THR A 396 10.76 10.65 -2.51
N LEU A 397 11.82 10.01 -3.02
CA LEU A 397 11.72 8.82 -3.85
C LEU A 397 11.10 7.64 -3.10
N ALA A 398 11.49 7.42 -1.84
CA ALA A 398 10.91 6.38 -1.01
C ALA A 398 9.41 6.61 -0.76
N ALA A 399 8.97 7.85 -0.55
CA ALA A 399 7.56 8.18 -0.39
C ALA A 399 6.77 8.02 -1.69
N GLU A 400 7.33 8.45 -2.83
CA GLU A 400 6.68 8.34 -4.14
C GLU A 400 6.54 6.90 -4.62
N SER A 401 7.57 6.07 -4.38
CA SER A 401 7.56 4.67 -4.77
C SER A 401 6.69 3.78 -3.85
N HIS A 402 6.32 4.26 -2.66
CA HIS A 402 5.57 3.44 -1.72
C HIS A 402 4.08 3.34 -2.11
N PRO A 403 3.51 2.13 -2.33
CA PRO A 403 2.19 1.94 -2.96
C PRO A 403 1.00 2.51 -2.17
N THR A 404 1.14 2.69 -0.86
CA THR A 404 0.07 3.22 0.01
C THR A 404 0.35 4.64 0.51
N ALA A 405 1.50 5.22 0.17
CA ALA A 405 1.81 6.60 0.51
C ALA A 405 1.10 7.55 -0.47
N ARG A 406 0.56 8.62 0.09
CA ARG A 406 0.03 9.76 -0.66
C ARG A 406 1.03 10.90 -0.58
N VAL A 407 1.57 11.31 -1.70
CA VAL A 407 2.49 12.44 -1.78
C VAL A 407 1.75 13.70 -2.21
N VAL A 408 1.96 14.80 -1.49
CA VAL A 408 1.44 16.14 -1.80
C VAL A 408 2.63 17.07 -1.97
N VAL A 409 2.80 17.63 -3.16
CA VAL A 409 3.92 18.53 -3.46
C VAL A 409 3.50 19.98 -3.27
N CYS A 410 4.30 20.76 -2.54
CA CYS A 410 4.13 22.20 -2.39
C CYS A 410 5.49 22.89 -2.42
N ILE A 411 5.61 23.95 -3.21
CA ILE A 411 6.89 24.64 -3.45
C ILE A 411 7.36 25.42 -2.21
N ASP A 412 6.44 26.06 -1.50
CA ASP A 412 6.75 26.85 -0.29
C ASP A 412 6.65 26.00 0.97
N GLU A 413 7.74 25.86 1.71
CA GLU A 413 7.83 24.97 2.87
C GLU A 413 6.93 25.42 4.02
N ARG A 414 6.71 26.69 4.23
CA ARG A 414 5.83 27.20 5.26
C ARG A 414 4.39 26.82 4.95
N SER A 415 3.95 27.03 3.73
CA SER A 415 2.60 26.66 3.26
C SER A 415 2.41 25.14 3.35
N LEU A 416 3.43 24.36 2.99
CA LEU A 416 3.46 22.92 3.10
C LEU A 416 3.23 22.44 4.54
N ALA A 417 3.95 23.05 5.49
CA ALA A 417 3.83 22.68 6.90
C ALA A 417 2.42 23.02 7.47
N PHE A 418 1.82 24.12 7.05
CA PHE A 418 0.44 24.48 7.42
C PHE A 418 -0.58 23.57 6.75
N TYR A 419 -0.34 23.10 5.51
CA TYR A 419 -1.18 22.08 4.89
C TYR A 419 -1.17 20.79 5.71
N ALA A 420 0.03 20.30 6.08
CA ALA A 420 0.19 19.10 6.92
C ALA A 420 -0.48 19.26 8.30
N LEU A 421 -0.35 20.44 8.92
CA LEU A 421 -1.04 20.77 10.17
C LEU A 421 -2.56 20.73 10.01
N GLY A 422 -3.08 21.33 8.93
CA GLY A 422 -4.52 21.30 8.61
C GLY A 422 -5.05 19.88 8.42
N TYR A 423 -4.28 19.05 7.72
CA TYR A 423 -4.56 17.62 7.58
C TYR A 423 -4.62 16.94 8.96
N GLY A 424 -3.62 17.17 9.82
CA GLY A 424 -3.58 16.60 11.16
C GLY A 424 -4.78 16.96 12.02
N ARG A 425 -5.19 18.24 11.98
CA ARG A 425 -6.38 18.74 12.70
C ARG A 425 -7.69 18.16 12.16
N GLY A 426 -7.81 18.05 10.84
CA GLY A 426 -9.05 17.61 10.19
C GLY A 426 -9.25 16.10 10.28
N SER A 427 -8.18 15.32 10.12
CA SER A 427 -8.25 13.85 10.07
C SER A 427 -7.94 13.16 11.40
N GLY A 428 -7.31 13.86 12.36
CA GLY A 428 -6.74 13.25 13.57
C GLY A 428 -5.50 12.38 13.32
N ARG A 429 -4.99 12.36 12.08
CA ARG A 429 -3.81 11.59 11.67
C ARG A 429 -2.66 12.54 11.34
N ALA A 430 -1.43 12.17 11.69
CA ALA A 430 -0.28 12.96 11.30
C ALA A 430 0.01 12.87 9.80
N ALA A 431 0.44 13.98 9.20
CA ALA A 431 1.17 13.99 7.94
C ALA A 431 2.65 14.22 8.20
N ALA A 432 3.51 13.63 7.35
CA ALA A 432 4.95 13.86 7.38
C ALA A 432 5.32 14.98 6.40
N VAL A 433 6.05 15.98 6.88
CA VAL A 433 6.58 17.09 6.08
C VAL A 433 8.01 16.79 5.71
N ILE A 434 8.30 16.62 4.43
CA ILE A 434 9.64 16.36 3.90
C ILE A 434 10.20 17.65 3.28
N THR A 435 11.35 18.11 3.80
CA THR A 435 12.05 19.28 3.24
C THR A 435 13.52 19.01 3.04
N SER A 436 14.14 19.78 2.18
CA SER A 436 15.60 19.89 2.08
C SER A 436 16.16 20.57 3.34
N SER A 437 17.47 20.72 3.39
CA SER A 437 18.19 21.35 4.52
C SER A 437 18.21 22.87 4.43
N GLY A 438 18.70 23.51 5.47
CA GLY A 438 18.92 24.96 5.53
C GLY A 438 17.64 25.73 5.85
N THR A 439 17.40 26.85 5.17
CA THR A 439 16.24 27.71 5.41
C THR A 439 14.92 27.04 5.15
N ALA A 440 14.86 25.99 4.33
CA ALA A 440 13.70 25.13 4.15
C ALA A 440 13.17 24.61 5.49
N VAL A 441 14.08 24.16 6.37
CA VAL A 441 13.72 23.69 7.72
C VAL A 441 13.25 24.84 8.61
N ALA A 442 13.92 25.99 8.54
CA ALA A 442 13.53 27.16 9.33
C ALA A 442 12.12 27.66 9.00
N ASN A 443 11.67 27.51 7.76
CA ASN A 443 10.33 27.88 7.30
C ASN A 443 9.21 27.03 7.94
N LEU A 444 9.52 25.89 8.53
CA LEU A 444 8.57 25.03 9.22
C LEU A 444 8.22 25.51 10.64
N LEU A 445 9.03 26.40 11.22
CA LEU A 445 8.88 26.84 12.61
C LEU A 445 7.49 27.44 12.91
N PRO A 446 6.89 28.30 12.08
CA PRO A 446 5.54 28.82 12.35
C PRO A 446 4.48 27.73 12.53
N ALA A 447 4.50 26.69 11.69
CA ALA A 447 3.57 25.58 11.79
C ALA A 447 3.89 24.67 12.99
N ALA A 448 5.16 24.50 13.33
CA ALA A 448 5.56 23.76 14.52
C ALA A 448 5.06 24.44 15.81
N VAL A 449 5.17 25.77 15.89
CA VAL A 449 4.61 26.55 17.02
C VAL A 449 3.11 26.34 17.12
N GLU A 450 2.39 26.53 16.02
CA GLU A 450 0.92 26.37 15.98
C GLU A 450 0.49 24.94 16.28
N ALA A 451 1.22 23.94 15.82
CA ALA A 451 0.96 22.52 16.12
C ALA A 451 1.17 22.22 17.62
N CYS A 452 2.20 22.79 18.23
CA CYS A 452 2.48 22.67 19.66
C CYS A 452 1.36 23.25 20.51
N GLU A 453 0.97 24.51 20.24
CA GLU A 453 -0.05 25.22 21.00
C GLU A 453 -1.45 24.59 20.85
N SER A 454 -1.72 23.97 19.70
CA SER A 454 -2.98 23.31 19.43
C SER A 454 -3.00 21.80 19.72
N ASN A 455 -1.90 21.22 20.22
CA ASN A 455 -1.71 19.79 20.44
C ASN A 455 -2.05 18.97 19.18
N ALA A 456 -1.69 19.47 18.00
CA ALA A 456 -1.94 18.81 16.73
C ALA A 456 -0.77 17.94 16.31
N PRO A 457 -0.98 16.71 15.83
CA PRO A 457 0.10 15.84 15.37
C PRO A 457 0.69 16.37 14.06
N LEU A 458 2.00 16.61 14.05
CA LEU A 458 2.76 17.07 12.88
C LEU A 458 4.15 16.44 12.89
N LEU A 459 4.48 15.67 11.84
CA LEU A 459 5.82 15.08 11.72
C LEU A 459 6.69 15.93 10.79
N LEU A 460 7.78 16.44 11.32
CA LEU A 460 8.79 17.20 10.57
C LEU A 460 9.96 16.27 10.24
N LEU A 461 10.02 15.79 9.01
CA LEU A 461 11.03 14.88 8.49
C LEU A 461 11.99 15.67 7.60
N THR A 462 13.04 16.23 8.20
CA THR A 462 13.94 17.18 7.54
C THR A 462 15.22 16.51 7.09
N ALA A 463 15.59 16.71 5.82
CA ALA A 463 16.88 16.25 5.35
C ALA A 463 18.00 17.22 5.80
N ASP A 464 19.18 16.68 6.12
CA ASP A 464 20.34 17.46 6.58
C ASP A 464 21.64 17.01 5.93
N ARG A 465 22.63 17.88 5.98
CA ARG A 465 24.02 17.53 5.67
C ARG A 465 24.59 16.64 6.78
N PRO A 466 25.54 15.76 6.43
CA PRO A 466 26.22 14.92 7.41
C PRO A 466 27.12 15.76 8.35
N PRO A 467 27.56 15.20 9.49
CA PRO A 467 28.26 15.96 10.54
C PRO A 467 29.51 16.66 10.05
N GLU A 468 30.24 16.07 9.10
CA GLU A 468 31.47 16.63 8.54
C GLU A 468 31.28 17.91 7.72
N LEU A 469 30.03 18.23 7.34
CA LEU A 469 29.69 19.46 6.62
C LEU A 469 29.07 20.53 7.52
N ARG A 470 28.82 20.23 8.78
CA ARG A 470 28.29 21.21 9.74
C ARG A 470 29.39 22.19 10.16
N ASP A 471 29.02 23.45 10.35
CA ASP A 471 29.93 24.55 10.74
C ASP A 471 31.17 24.69 9.83
N SER A 472 31.05 24.26 8.57
CA SER A 472 32.14 24.29 7.59
C SER A 472 31.93 25.34 6.47
N GLY A 473 30.83 26.10 6.52
CA GLY A 473 30.45 27.03 5.45
C GLY A 473 29.90 26.30 4.20
N ALA A 474 29.57 25.02 4.31
CA ALA A 474 28.99 24.25 3.21
C ALA A 474 27.65 24.87 2.78
N ASN A 475 27.40 24.83 1.45
CA ASN A 475 26.21 25.42 0.86
C ASN A 475 24.93 24.86 1.49
N GLN A 476 23.96 25.73 1.81
CA GLN A 476 22.63 25.43 2.35
C GLN A 476 22.72 24.57 3.65
N THR A 477 23.69 24.86 4.51
CA THR A 477 23.92 24.17 5.78
C THR A 477 23.69 25.15 6.93
N ILE A 478 22.87 24.75 7.91
CA ILE A 478 22.61 25.48 9.15
C ILE A 478 22.63 24.47 10.31
N ASP A 479 22.63 24.95 11.56
CA ASP A 479 22.38 24.08 12.69
C ASP A 479 20.90 23.71 12.77
N GLN A 480 20.57 22.51 12.30
CA GLN A 480 19.20 21.96 12.32
C GLN A 480 18.90 21.16 13.59
N VAL A 481 19.93 20.81 14.36
CA VAL A 481 19.75 19.99 15.55
C VAL A 481 18.95 20.76 16.59
N LYS A 482 17.73 20.27 16.88
CA LYS A 482 16.78 20.92 17.80
C LYS A 482 16.39 22.35 17.42
N ILE A 483 16.41 22.69 16.14
CA ILE A 483 16.07 24.03 15.63
C ILE A 483 14.68 24.53 16.10
N PHE A 484 13.74 23.61 16.35
CA PHE A 484 12.40 23.92 16.83
C PHE A 484 12.33 24.13 18.36
N GLY A 485 13.44 23.94 19.09
CA GLY A 485 13.53 24.18 20.52
C GLY A 485 12.51 23.41 21.35
N SER A 486 11.76 24.11 22.17
CA SER A 486 10.74 23.56 23.07
C SER A 486 9.39 23.30 22.38
N TYR A 487 9.24 23.66 21.12
CA TYR A 487 8.00 23.50 20.39
C TYR A 487 7.77 22.08 19.87
N THR A 488 8.78 21.20 19.91
CA THR A 488 8.60 19.79 19.56
C THR A 488 8.41 18.93 20.79
N ALA A 489 7.41 18.03 20.78
CA ALA A 489 7.19 17.05 21.83
C ALA A 489 8.38 16.07 21.94
N TRP A 490 9.05 15.82 20.81
CA TRP A 490 10.24 14.99 20.73
C TRP A 490 11.05 15.33 19.48
N SER A 491 12.37 15.13 19.57
CA SER A 491 13.27 15.33 18.44
C SER A 491 14.42 14.33 18.44
N VAL A 492 14.89 13.96 17.24
CA VAL A 492 16.08 13.11 17.06
C VAL A 492 16.89 13.60 15.88
N ASP A 493 18.20 13.51 15.99
CA ASP A 493 19.17 13.65 14.93
C ASP A 493 19.67 12.25 14.56
N LEU A 494 19.22 11.73 13.41
CA LEU A 494 19.59 10.39 12.93
C LEU A 494 21.02 10.41 12.43
N ALA A 495 21.80 9.40 12.75
CA ALA A 495 23.11 9.21 12.15
C ALA A 495 22.98 9.01 10.64
N PRO A 496 23.96 9.47 9.84
CA PRO A 496 23.94 9.24 8.41
C PRO A 496 24.07 7.74 8.07
N PRO A 497 23.40 7.28 7.00
CA PRO A 497 23.56 5.93 6.51
C PRO A 497 25.03 5.56 6.22
N GLY A 498 25.40 4.30 6.43
CA GLY A 498 26.74 3.80 6.08
C GLY A 498 27.83 3.94 7.17
N ASP A 499 27.59 4.68 8.24
CA ASP A 499 28.58 4.89 9.34
C ASP A 499 28.62 3.76 10.38
N GLY A 500 28.26 2.54 9.99
CA GLY A 500 28.18 1.41 10.89
C GLY A 500 26.91 1.38 11.76
N SER A 501 26.03 2.37 11.61
CA SER A 501 24.70 2.36 12.21
C SER A 501 23.75 1.55 11.34
N PRO A 502 23.09 0.50 11.86
CA PRO A 502 22.16 -0.29 11.07
C PRO A 502 20.83 0.45 10.86
N ALA A 503 20.17 0.23 9.73
CA ALA A 503 18.93 0.91 9.34
C ALA A 503 17.76 0.67 10.33
N ARG A 504 17.78 -0.40 11.12
CA ARG A 504 16.83 -0.61 12.22
C ARG A 504 16.85 0.50 13.27
N CYS A 505 17.97 1.25 13.38
CA CYS A 505 18.03 2.44 14.25
C CYS A 505 17.03 3.51 13.78
N ALA A 506 16.91 3.69 12.47
CA ALA A 506 15.90 4.58 11.88
C ALA A 506 14.48 4.06 12.15
N ALA A 507 14.21 2.76 11.93
CA ALA A 507 12.90 2.17 12.21
C ALA A 507 12.45 2.41 13.66
N THR A 508 13.32 2.12 14.64
CA THR A 508 12.99 2.33 16.06
C THR A 508 12.87 3.80 16.45
N ALA A 509 13.59 4.69 15.78
CA ALA A 509 13.45 6.13 15.98
C ALA A 509 12.10 6.62 15.45
N ILE A 510 11.69 6.15 14.27
CA ILE A 510 10.38 6.45 13.67
C ILE A 510 9.24 5.93 14.55
N ALA A 511 9.30 4.68 15.00
CA ALA A 511 8.31 4.14 15.95
C ALA A 511 8.20 4.99 17.24
N THR A 512 9.33 5.51 17.72
CA THR A 512 9.35 6.43 18.87
C THR A 512 8.72 7.78 18.50
N ALA A 513 9.03 8.33 17.33
CA ALA A 513 8.45 9.56 16.80
C ALA A 513 6.93 9.49 16.74
N VAL A 514 6.40 8.41 16.16
CA VAL A 514 4.94 8.22 16.03
C VAL A 514 4.25 8.11 17.40
N ARG A 515 4.89 7.47 18.39
CA ARG A 515 4.34 7.47 19.77
C ARG A 515 4.22 8.88 20.34
N HIS A 516 5.19 9.75 20.13
CA HIS A 516 5.15 11.12 20.60
C HIS A 516 4.17 12.01 19.82
N LEU A 517 3.89 11.71 18.55
CA LEU A 517 2.85 12.42 17.77
C LEU A 517 1.46 12.29 18.39
N HIS A 518 1.17 11.11 18.96
CA HIS A 518 -0.14 10.74 19.48
C HIS A 518 -0.15 10.45 21.00
N GLY A 519 0.93 10.79 21.68
CA GLY A 519 1.10 10.57 23.14
C GLY A 519 0.12 11.36 24.00
N PRO A 520 0.28 11.31 25.32
CA PRO A 520 -0.57 12.03 26.27
C PRO A 520 -0.58 13.56 26.06
N ARG A 521 0.42 14.07 25.38
CA ARG A 521 0.49 15.45 24.87
C ARG A 521 0.86 15.39 23.41
N PRO A 522 -0.12 15.23 22.51
CA PRO A 522 0.12 15.25 21.08
C PRO A 522 0.79 16.57 20.67
N GLY A 523 1.62 16.52 19.65
CA GLY A 523 2.31 17.71 19.18
C GLY A 523 3.28 17.41 18.05
N PRO A 524 4.00 18.44 17.58
CA PRO A 524 4.97 18.24 16.52
C PRO A 524 6.18 17.44 16.99
N VAL A 525 6.68 16.61 16.09
CA VAL A 525 7.87 15.78 16.29
C VAL A 525 8.85 16.05 15.17
N HIS A 526 10.14 16.16 15.50
CA HIS A 526 11.19 16.43 14.53
C HIS A 526 12.16 15.24 14.41
N VAL A 527 12.31 14.75 13.19
CA VAL A 527 13.30 13.74 12.81
C VAL A 527 14.24 14.38 11.78
N ASN A 528 15.47 14.66 12.20
CA ASN A 528 16.50 15.20 11.33
C ASN A 528 17.27 14.05 10.67
N CYS A 529 17.23 13.97 9.33
CA CYS A 529 17.74 12.86 8.53
C CYS A 529 18.96 13.31 7.74
N GLN A 530 20.12 12.82 8.11
CA GLN A 530 21.38 13.18 7.47
C GLN A 530 21.64 12.24 6.28
N PHE A 531 21.96 12.81 5.12
CA PHE A 531 22.32 12.06 3.91
C PHE A 531 23.62 12.57 3.31
N ARG A 532 24.53 11.65 2.94
CA ARG A 532 25.73 11.91 2.14
C ARG A 532 25.39 11.81 0.66
N ASP A 533 26.26 12.25 -0.21
CA ASP A 533 26.15 11.95 -1.63
C ASP A 533 26.55 10.46 -1.86
N PRO A 534 25.93 9.78 -2.85
CA PRO A 534 24.94 10.24 -3.83
C PRO A 534 23.53 10.32 -3.23
N LEU A 535 22.76 11.34 -3.65
CA LEU A 535 21.40 11.56 -3.15
C LEU A 535 20.32 10.89 -4.04
N GLY A 536 20.64 10.69 -5.30
CA GLY A 536 19.79 9.99 -6.24
C GLY A 536 19.95 8.46 -6.16
N PRO A 537 19.19 7.72 -6.96
CA PRO A 537 19.29 6.26 -7.08
C PRO A 537 20.50 5.84 -7.93
N ILE A 538 21.68 6.33 -7.55
CA ILE A 538 22.97 6.03 -8.19
C ILE A 538 23.64 4.93 -7.38
N GLU A 539 24.08 3.88 -8.04
CA GLU A 539 24.79 2.79 -7.39
C GLU A 539 26.04 3.29 -6.68
N SER A 540 26.20 2.90 -5.43
CA SER A 540 27.40 3.12 -4.63
C SER A 540 27.65 1.96 -3.70
N GLU A 541 28.92 1.76 -3.34
CA GLU A 541 29.31 0.67 -2.45
C GLU A 541 28.70 0.84 -1.06
N TRP A 542 27.98 -0.17 -0.57
CA TRP A 542 27.43 -0.27 0.78
C TRP A 542 27.33 -1.73 1.19
N ASN A 543 27.04 -2.00 2.45
CA ASN A 543 26.99 -3.36 2.99
C ASN A 543 25.59 -3.73 3.48
N PRO A 544 24.73 -4.34 2.62
CA PRO A 544 23.38 -4.74 3.01
C PRO A 544 23.32 -5.67 4.22
N GLU A 545 24.21 -6.66 4.32
CA GLU A 545 24.19 -7.63 5.43
C GLU A 545 24.38 -6.96 6.78
N ARG A 546 25.32 -6.00 6.86
CA ARG A 546 25.57 -5.24 8.08
C ARG A 546 24.46 -4.23 8.34
N ASP A 547 24.11 -3.46 7.32
CA ASP A 547 23.27 -2.26 7.47
C ASP A 547 21.80 -2.62 7.63
N LEU A 548 21.34 -3.77 7.09
CA LEU A 548 19.97 -4.26 7.20
C LEU A 548 19.79 -5.37 8.25
N ARG A 549 20.83 -5.70 9.00
CA ARG A 549 20.75 -6.76 10.01
C ARG A 549 19.61 -6.52 10.98
N GLY A 550 18.72 -7.51 11.13
CA GLY A 550 17.54 -7.47 11.99
C GLY A 550 16.27 -6.95 11.33
N LEU A 551 16.29 -6.59 10.03
CA LEU A 551 15.11 -6.12 9.30
C LEU A 551 14.40 -7.20 8.47
N HIS A 552 14.95 -8.42 8.33
CA HIS A 552 14.33 -9.48 7.51
C HIS A 552 12.89 -9.83 7.92
N GLY A 553 12.58 -9.84 9.21
CA GLY A 553 11.21 -10.05 9.71
C GLY A 553 10.28 -8.90 9.36
N TRP A 554 10.80 -7.68 9.45
CA TRP A 554 10.08 -6.46 9.11
C TRP A 554 9.75 -6.37 7.61
N GLU A 555 10.68 -6.73 6.72
CA GLU A 555 10.43 -6.75 5.28
C GLU A 555 9.28 -7.68 4.87
N ARG A 556 9.13 -8.79 5.58
CA ARG A 556 8.11 -9.82 5.31
C ARG A 556 6.77 -9.56 6.00
N SER A 557 6.65 -8.49 6.76
CA SER A 557 5.49 -8.15 7.59
C SER A 557 4.98 -6.76 7.25
N ASP A 558 3.68 -6.56 7.37
CA ASP A 558 3.07 -5.22 7.31
C ASP A 558 3.00 -4.54 8.69
N ALA A 559 3.49 -5.21 9.74
CA ALA A 559 3.54 -4.65 11.09
C ALA A 559 4.71 -3.66 11.25
N PRO A 560 4.57 -2.63 12.09
CA PRO A 560 5.68 -1.78 12.51
C PRO A 560 6.82 -2.59 13.12
N PHE A 561 8.06 -2.11 12.97
CA PHE A 561 9.25 -2.73 13.55
C PHE A 561 9.18 -2.80 15.08
N THR A 562 8.71 -1.75 15.71
CA THR A 562 8.43 -1.73 17.15
C THR A 562 6.97 -1.33 17.37
N GLN A 563 6.18 -2.26 17.87
CA GLN A 563 4.80 -1.98 18.29
C GLN A 563 4.80 -1.39 19.70
N GLY A 564 3.99 -0.37 19.91
CA GLY A 564 3.81 0.29 21.21
C GLY A 564 2.41 0.09 21.75
N VAL A 565 2.31 -0.43 22.98
CA VAL A 565 1.05 -0.64 23.71
C VAL A 565 1.08 0.15 25.00
N SER A 566 0.03 0.93 25.32
CA SER A 566 -0.11 1.63 26.59
C SER A 566 -1.38 1.20 27.29
N THR A 567 -1.25 0.78 28.55
CA THR A 567 -2.37 0.45 29.45
C THR A 567 -2.76 1.59 30.40
N ALA A 568 -2.06 2.72 30.36
CA ALA A 568 -2.37 3.90 31.15
C ALA A 568 -3.70 4.51 30.69
N GLY A 569 -4.71 4.47 31.55
CA GLY A 569 -6.08 4.83 31.22
C GLY A 569 -6.22 6.22 30.62
N GLY A 570 -6.87 6.28 29.45
CA GLY A 570 -7.44 7.51 28.93
C GLY A 570 -7.00 8.00 27.59
N SER A 571 -6.35 7.23 26.75
CA SER A 571 -6.31 7.43 25.29
C SER A 571 -5.39 6.36 24.70
N SER A 572 -5.99 5.35 24.15
CA SER A 572 -5.27 4.30 23.38
C SER A 572 -4.58 4.93 22.19
N ILE A 573 -3.24 4.86 22.15
CA ILE A 573 -2.42 5.22 20.99
C ILE A 573 -2.38 4.03 20.02
N THR A 574 -3.41 3.25 19.96
CA THR A 574 -3.61 2.34 18.85
C THR A 574 -4.49 3.03 17.84
N LEU A 575 -4.08 2.98 16.60
CA LEU A 575 -4.95 3.24 15.44
C LEU A 575 -6.18 2.31 15.43
N ASN A 576 -6.30 1.45 16.45
CA ASN A 576 -7.40 0.55 16.67
C ASN A 576 -8.07 0.90 18.03
N PRO A 577 -9.34 1.33 18.06
CA PRO A 577 -10.03 1.82 19.26
C PRO A 577 -10.42 0.73 20.28
N ASN A 578 -9.85 -0.49 20.19
CA ASN A 578 -10.20 -1.59 21.08
C ASN A 578 -9.09 -1.83 22.13
N PRO A 579 -9.23 -1.36 23.38
CA PRO A 579 -8.21 -1.49 24.42
C PRO A 579 -7.90 -2.95 24.82
N ASN A 580 -8.69 -3.92 24.38
CA ASN A 580 -8.48 -5.34 24.63
C ASN A 580 -7.63 -6.02 23.53
N LEU A 581 -7.29 -5.32 22.42
CA LEU A 581 -6.48 -5.91 21.34
C LEU A 581 -4.99 -5.98 21.72
N ASP A 582 -4.54 -5.04 22.52
CA ASP A 582 -3.13 -4.80 22.81
C ASP A 582 -2.50 -5.88 23.69
N LEU A 583 -3.26 -6.39 24.67
CA LEU A 583 -2.83 -7.53 25.50
C LEU A 583 -2.94 -8.87 24.78
N ARG A 584 -3.72 -8.94 23.71
CA ARG A 584 -3.83 -10.17 22.90
C ARG A 584 -2.56 -10.46 22.12
N GLU A 585 -1.84 -9.45 21.65
CA GLU A 585 -0.55 -9.64 20.97
C GLU A 585 0.49 -10.18 21.93
N LEU A 586 0.62 -9.58 23.11
CA LEU A 586 1.52 -10.10 24.14
C LEU A 586 1.15 -11.53 24.55
N ALA A 587 -0.13 -11.80 24.76
CA ALA A 587 -0.62 -13.13 25.10
C ALA A 587 -0.43 -14.15 23.96
N SER A 588 -0.59 -13.71 22.71
CA SER A 588 -0.32 -14.53 21.53
C SER A 588 1.16 -14.88 21.44
N LEU A 589 2.03 -13.86 21.61
CA LEU A 589 3.46 -14.02 21.61
C LEU A 589 3.93 -15.03 22.69
N VAL A 590 3.48 -14.84 23.92
CA VAL A 590 3.81 -15.72 25.04
C VAL A 590 3.33 -17.16 24.79
N ARG A 591 2.12 -17.33 24.24
CA ARG A 591 1.59 -18.68 23.91
C ARG A 591 2.29 -19.36 22.75
N SER A 592 2.89 -18.62 21.83
CA SER A 592 3.63 -19.16 20.69
C SER A 592 5.02 -19.70 21.08
N ALA A 593 5.51 -19.35 22.27
CA ALA A 593 6.85 -19.69 22.72
C ALA A 593 7.03 -21.19 22.91
N ARG A 594 8.08 -21.73 22.30
CA ARG A 594 8.59 -23.10 22.54
C ARG A 594 9.78 -23.10 23.50
N ARG A 595 10.55 -22.01 23.48
CA ARG A 595 11.76 -21.78 24.29
C ARG A 595 11.74 -20.36 24.86
N GLY A 596 10.73 -20.06 25.68
CA GLY A 596 10.58 -18.74 26.27
C GLY A 596 11.64 -18.42 27.33
N LEU A 597 12.08 -17.18 27.37
CA LEU A 597 12.99 -16.64 28.36
C LEU A 597 12.37 -15.42 29.04
N LEU A 598 12.20 -15.49 30.37
CA LEU A 598 11.78 -14.37 31.16
C LEU A 598 13.00 -13.61 31.70
N VAL A 599 13.15 -12.33 31.36
CA VAL A 599 14.22 -11.46 31.81
C VAL A 599 13.65 -10.43 32.77
N VAL A 600 14.06 -10.46 34.03
CA VAL A 600 13.68 -9.46 35.03
C VAL A 600 14.82 -8.48 35.18
N ALA A 601 14.70 -7.33 34.56
CA ALA A 601 15.72 -6.28 34.53
C ALA A 601 15.60 -5.31 35.73
N GLY A 602 16.54 -4.41 35.87
CA GLY A 602 16.56 -3.42 36.94
C GLY A 602 15.56 -2.26 36.71
N GLY A 603 15.13 -1.64 37.80
CA GLY A 603 14.29 -0.44 37.78
C GLY A 603 12.86 -0.63 38.29
N GLY A 604 12.50 -1.83 38.73
CA GLY A 604 11.23 -2.14 39.38
C GLY A 604 11.31 -2.06 40.93
N ASP A 605 10.15 -2.10 41.59
CA ASP A 605 10.00 -2.22 43.02
C ASP A 605 9.81 -3.69 43.48
N ALA A 606 9.65 -3.91 44.79
CA ALA A 606 9.46 -5.23 45.37
C ALA A 606 8.17 -5.92 44.82
N ALA A 607 7.16 -5.15 44.52
CA ALA A 607 5.92 -5.67 43.97
C ALA A 607 6.09 -6.17 42.54
N ASP A 608 6.93 -5.53 41.75
CA ASP A 608 7.30 -5.99 40.40
C ASP A 608 8.08 -7.32 40.45
N ALA A 609 8.95 -7.49 41.42
CA ALA A 609 9.71 -8.72 41.63
C ALA A 609 8.79 -9.90 42.01
N LEU A 610 7.82 -9.66 42.91
CA LEU A 610 6.80 -10.69 43.27
C LEU A 610 5.93 -11.06 42.08
N ALA A 611 5.45 -10.09 41.32
CA ALA A 611 4.67 -10.33 40.13
C ALA A 611 5.45 -11.12 39.05
N ALA A 612 6.74 -10.82 38.91
CA ALA A 612 7.62 -11.56 38.00
C ALA A 612 7.87 -13.00 38.45
N ALA A 613 8.00 -13.26 39.77
CA ALA A 613 8.11 -14.61 40.31
C ALA A 613 6.81 -15.41 40.12
N GLU A 614 5.66 -14.80 40.25
CA GLU A 614 4.35 -15.40 39.98
C GLU A 614 4.20 -15.76 38.50
N LEU A 615 4.57 -14.84 37.62
CA LEU A 615 4.58 -15.11 36.19
C LEU A 615 5.54 -16.24 35.82
N ALA A 616 6.72 -16.27 36.40
CA ALA A 616 7.68 -17.35 36.19
C ALA A 616 7.08 -18.73 36.53
N ARG A 617 6.31 -18.81 37.61
CA ARG A 617 5.56 -20.01 38.00
C ARG A 617 4.52 -20.41 36.95
N THR A 618 3.77 -19.43 36.46
CA THR A 618 2.72 -19.66 35.46
C THR A 618 3.30 -20.09 34.12
N LEU A 619 4.38 -19.45 33.67
CA LEU A 619 4.99 -19.72 32.36
C LEU A 619 5.87 -20.99 32.35
N GLY A 620 6.47 -21.34 33.47
CA GLY A 620 7.43 -22.44 33.53
C GLY A 620 8.72 -22.19 32.73
N TRP A 621 9.02 -20.94 32.39
CA TRP A 621 10.18 -20.55 31.58
C TRP A 621 11.45 -20.42 32.43
N ALA A 622 12.60 -20.46 31.75
CA ALA A 622 13.85 -20.05 32.39
C ALA A 622 13.79 -18.54 32.71
N VAL A 623 14.31 -18.18 33.91
CA VAL A 623 14.27 -16.80 34.39
C VAL A 623 15.69 -16.25 34.57
N VAL A 624 15.97 -15.13 33.99
CA VAL A 624 17.22 -14.36 34.17
C VAL A 624 16.89 -13.11 34.94
N ALA A 625 17.44 -13.01 36.16
CA ALA A 625 17.29 -11.83 36.97
C ALA A 625 18.57 -10.98 36.89
N ASP A 626 18.43 -9.72 36.55
CA ASP A 626 19.49 -8.72 36.62
C ASP A 626 19.91 -8.47 38.07
N ALA A 627 21.15 -8.02 38.29
CA ALA A 627 21.63 -7.67 39.64
C ALA A 627 20.76 -6.59 40.29
N ALA A 628 20.21 -5.70 39.49
CA ALA A 628 19.35 -4.59 39.96
C ALA A 628 17.87 -4.96 40.04
N SER A 629 17.49 -6.20 39.74
CA SER A 629 16.10 -6.67 39.79
C SER A 629 15.56 -6.94 41.19
N GLY A 630 16.44 -7.04 42.17
CA GLY A 630 16.11 -7.50 43.52
C GLY A 630 15.85 -9.01 43.67
N LEU A 631 15.57 -9.74 42.62
CA LEU A 631 15.30 -11.19 42.66
C LEU A 631 16.53 -12.06 42.95
N ARG A 632 17.73 -11.52 42.81
CA ARG A 632 19.00 -12.23 43.10
C ARG A 632 19.42 -12.22 44.55
N VAL A 633 18.81 -11.38 45.39
CA VAL A 633 19.16 -11.22 46.80
C VAL A 633 18.54 -12.38 47.57
N LYS A 634 19.33 -13.43 47.83
CA LYS A 634 19.00 -14.38 48.89
C LYS A 634 19.17 -13.66 50.20
N GLY A 635 18.06 -13.50 50.94
CA GLY A 635 18.13 -12.90 52.25
C GLY A 635 19.23 -13.54 53.12
N ALA A 636 20.27 -12.81 53.47
CA ALA A 636 21.01 -13.09 54.69
C ALA A 636 19.99 -12.98 55.82
N ALA A 637 19.90 -14.00 56.65
CA ALA A 637 19.07 -13.99 57.82
C ALA A 637 19.45 -12.76 58.69
N TYR A 638 18.71 -11.70 58.50
CA TYR A 638 18.80 -10.52 59.38
C TYR A 638 17.78 -10.72 60.47
N ASP A 639 18.20 -10.58 61.68
CA ASP A 639 17.46 -10.76 62.92
C ASP A 639 16.17 -9.91 62.91
N SER A 640 15.02 -10.57 62.87
CA SER A 640 13.71 -10.04 62.55
C SER A 640 13.00 -9.37 63.72
N SER A 641 13.69 -8.78 64.69
CA SER A 641 13.01 -8.23 65.86
C SER A 641 12.63 -6.74 65.78
N GLN A 642 12.96 -6.00 64.74
CA GLN A 642 12.71 -4.55 64.79
C GLN A 642 12.20 -3.81 63.57
N THR A 643 11.98 -4.42 62.41
CA THR A 643 11.29 -3.69 61.29
C THR A 643 10.52 -4.64 60.42
N ARG A 644 9.26 -4.29 60.05
CA ARG A 644 8.59 -4.84 58.86
C ARG A 644 9.36 -4.34 57.65
N ASP A 645 10.37 -5.10 57.29
CA ASP A 645 11.36 -4.64 56.34
C ASP A 645 10.98 -5.14 54.93
N VAL A 646 11.01 -4.24 53.99
CA VAL A 646 10.90 -4.47 52.54
C VAL A 646 11.83 -5.62 52.08
N ASN A 647 12.91 -5.86 52.78
CA ASN A 647 13.87 -6.93 52.52
C ASN A 647 13.30 -8.35 52.68
N THR A 648 12.28 -8.56 53.51
CA THR A 648 11.62 -9.88 53.66
C THR A 648 10.77 -10.27 52.47
N GLU A 649 10.14 -9.31 51.81
CA GLU A 649 9.33 -9.56 50.58
C GLU A 649 10.24 -9.91 49.39
N TRP A 650 11.39 -9.26 49.25
CA TRP A 650 12.37 -9.59 48.21
C TRP A 650 13.01 -10.97 48.41
N SER A 651 13.28 -11.38 49.61
CA SER A 651 13.84 -12.71 49.90
C SER A 651 12.85 -13.84 49.63
N ALA A 652 11.56 -13.60 49.89
CA ALA A 652 10.46 -14.53 49.58
C ALA A 652 10.31 -14.69 48.06
N ALA A 653 10.31 -13.58 47.31
CA ALA A 653 10.20 -13.62 45.86
C ALA A 653 11.34 -14.41 45.20
N SER A 654 12.58 -14.24 45.67
CA SER A 654 13.74 -14.99 45.19
C SER A 654 13.68 -16.49 45.51
N ALA A 655 13.18 -16.86 46.70
CA ALA A 655 13.05 -18.24 47.11
C ALA A 655 11.94 -19.01 46.37
N GLU A 656 10.92 -18.27 45.87
CA GLU A 656 9.74 -18.82 45.20
C GLU A 656 9.77 -18.74 43.68
N CYS A 657 10.85 -18.19 43.08
CA CYS A 657 10.95 -18.04 41.63
C CYS A 657 11.52 -19.31 40.96
N PRO A 658 10.69 -20.20 40.42
CA PRO A 658 11.19 -21.39 39.74
C PRO A 658 11.86 -21.01 38.43
N GLY A 659 12.86 -21.80 38.03
CA GLY A 659 13.61 -21.55 36.80
C GLY A 659 14.63 -20.42 36.86
N LEU A 660 14.86 -19.81 38.03
CA LEU A 660 15.79 -18.71 38.20
C LEU A 660 17.26 -19.12 38.00
N VAL A 661 17.92 -18.56 37.01
CA VAL A 661 19.31 -18.79 36.66
C VAL A 661 20.17 -17.59 37.10
N ASN A 662 20.71 -17.65 38.31
CA ASN A 662 21.49 -16.56 38.89
C ASN A 662 22.89 -16.39 38.28
N THR A 663 23.42 -17.39 37.62
CA THR A 663 24.79 -17.48 37.10
C THR A 663 24.89 -17.36 35.58
N LEU A 664 23.81 -16.98 34.91
CA LEU A 664 23.79 -16.95 33.43
C LEU A 664 24.91 -16.07 32.88
N ASP A 665 25.15 -14.90 33.45
CA ASP A 665 26.25 -14.03 33.00
C ASP A 665 27.61 -14.74 32.98
N LEU A 666 27.90 -15.54 34.00
CA LEU A 666 29.11 -16.35 34.06
C LEU A 666 29.08 -17.51 33.08
N MET A 667 27.94 -18.17 32.96
CA MET A 667 27.76 -19.29 32.00
C MET A 667 27.97 -18.85 30.54
N LEU A 668 27.58 -17.64 30.21
CA LEU A 668 27.77 -17.04 28.88
C LEU A 668 29.23 -16.73 28.51
N THR A 669 30.19 -16.99 29.39
CA THR A 669 31.63 -16.99 29.04
C THR A 669 31.98 -18.19 28.15
N SER A 670 31.18 -19.26 28.16
CA SER A 670 31.35 -20.46 27.34
C SER A 670 30.57 -20.31 25.99
N ASP A 671 31.26 -20.59 24.87
CA ASP A 671 30.65 -20.61 23.54
C ASP A 671 29.51 -21.61 23.46
N LYS A 672 29.72 -22.82 24.04
CA LYS A 672 28.69 -23.87 24.10
C LYS A 672 27.41 -23.39 24.79
N MET A 673 27.55 -22.59 25.84
CA MET A 673 26.39 -22.02 26.53
C MET A 673 25.70 -20.94 25.70
N ARG A 674 26.46 -20.14 24.95
CA ARG A 674 25.88 -19.17 24.00
C ARG A 674 25.08 -19.85 22.91
N GLU A 675 25.59 -20.95 22.38
CA GLU A 675 24.86 -21.79 21.40
C GLU A 675 23.64 -22.50 22.00
N PHE A 676 23.69 -22.87 23.27
CA PHE A 676 22.60 -23.56 23.94
C PHE A 676 21.44 -22.65 24.31
N VAL A 677 21.74 -21.43 24.78
CA VAL A 677 20.70 -20.45 25.21
C VAL A 677 20.19 -19.68 24.00
N LYS A 678 19.25 -20.28 23.28
CA LYS A 678 18.59 -19.68 22.10
C LYS A 678 17.08 -19.62 22.35
N PRO A 679 16.57 -18.58 23.01
CA PRO A 679 15.13 -18.40 23.16
C PRO A 679 14.49 -18.05 21.81
N ASP A 680 13.23 -18.44 21.61
CA ASP A 680 12.39 -17.99 20.49
C ASP A 680 11.49 -16.80 20.91
N VAL A 681 11.21 -16.68 22.19
CA VAL A 681 10.49 -15.54 22.76
C VAL A 681 11.23 -15.02 24.00
N ILE A 682 11.47 -13.72 24.05
CA ILE A 682 12.05 -13.02 25.19
C ILE A 682 10.95 -12.12 25.77
N LEU A 683 10.61 -12.34 27.03
CA LEU A 683 9.75 -11.44 27.80
C LEU A 683 10.58 -10.71 28.83
N GLN A 684 10.83 -9.45 28.62
CA GLN A 684 11.59 -8.60 29.52
C GLN A 684 10.67 -7.75 30.36
N ILE A 685 10.89 -7.75 31.67
CA ILE A 685 10.22 -6.89 32.64
C ILE A 685 11.23 -5.85 33.11
N ASN A 686 10.84 -4.60 33.06
CA ASN A 686 11.66 -3.43 33.25
C ASN A 686 12.75 -3.24 32.18
N PRO A 687 13.16 -1.97 31.94
CA PRO A 687 13.86 -1.66 30.70
C PRO A 687 15.38 -1.90 30.74
N ARG A 688 16.00 -2.03 31.91
CA ARG A 688 17.46 -1.94 32.02
C ARG A 688 18.14 -3.23 32.43
N VAL A 689 18.80 -3.89 31.46
CA VAL A 689 19.72 -5.00 31.70
C VAL A 689 21.12 -4.47 31.95
N THR A 690 21.72 -4.80 33.11
CA THR A 690 23.04 -4.32 33.50
C THR A 690 24.18 -5.17 32.91
N SER A 691 23.96 -6.47 32.75
CA SER A 691 24.99 -7.37 32.23
C SER A 691 25.13 -7.23 30.70
N LYS A 692 26.31 -6.79 30.24
CA LYS A 692 26.66 -6.70 28.84
C LYS A 692 26.56 -8.06 28.13
N ARG A 693 26.98 -9.16 28.78
CA ARG A 693 26.93 -10.51 28.16
C ARG A 693 25.48 -10.99 27.96
N VAL A 694 24.62 -10.74 28.96
CA VAL A 694 23.20 -11.06 28.84
C VAL A 694 22.57 -10.19 27.73
N GLN A 695 22.84 -8.88 27.72
CA GLN A 695 22.36 -7.98 26.67
C GLN A 695 22.79 -8.46 25.27
N THR A 696 24.07 -8.79 25.07
CA THR A 696 24.57 -9.29 23.78
C THR A 696 23.91 -10.60 23.37
N MET A 697 23.67 -11.51 24.33
CA MET A 697 22.97 -12.77 24.05
C MET A 697 21.51 -12.52 23.62
N LEU A 698 20.79 -11.62 24.29
CA LEU A 698 19.41 -11.25 23.91
C LEU A 698 19.37 -10.59 22.53
N GLU A 699 20.32 -9.71 22.24
CA GLU A 699 20.46 -9.05 20.93
C GLU A 699 20.75 -10.09 19.82
N SER A 700 21.67 -11.03 20.05
CA SER A 700 21.94 -12.09 19.09
C SER A 700 20.72 -12.98 18.87
N ALA A 701 20.01 -13.37 19.92
CA ALA A 701 18.80 -14.16 19.79
C ALA A 701 17.73 -13.44 18.93
N ALA A 702 17.56 -12.14 19.10
CA ALA A 702 16.61 -11.35 18.31
C ALA A 702 17.06 -11.11 16.87
N LEU A 703 18.35 -10.79 16.66
CA LEU A 703 18.86 -10.38 15.36
C LEU A 703 19.28 -11.52 14.46
N ASP A 704 19.85 -12.58 15.04
CA ASP A 704 20.44 -13.70 14.29
C ASP A 704 19.52 -14.93 14.28
N ASP A 705 18.84 -15.20 15.41
CA ASP A 705 17.98 -16.37 15.57
C ASP A 705 16.47 -16.02 15.38
N GLY A 706 16.13 -14.74 15.24
CA GLY A 706 14.76 -14.28 14.97
C GLY A 706 13.82 -14.34 16.18
N ALA A 707 14.36 -14.31 17.41
CA ALA A 707 13.55 -14.31 18.62
C ALA A 707 12.69 -13.04 18.71
N ALA A 708 11.43 -13.20 19.03
CA ALA A 708 10.56 -12.08 19.32
C ALA A 708 10.83 -11.55 20.74
N TRP A 709 10.99 -10.23 20.87
CA TRP A 709 11.35 -9.60 22.15
C TRP A 709 10.31 -8.60 22.60
N ALA A 710 9.57 -8.94 23.66
CA ALA A 710 8.63 -8.04 24.32
C ALA A 710 9.27 -7.42 25.58
N CYS A 711 9.15 -6.10 25.72
CA CYS A 711 9.59 -5.37 26.91
C CYS A 711 8.39 -4.70 27.60
N VAL A 712 8.15 -5.05 28.84
CA VAL A 712 7.07 -4.51 29.69
C VAL A 712 7.67 -3.59 30.73
N SER A 713 7.29 -2.31 30.75
CA SER A 713 7.81 -1.35 31.71
C SER A 713 6.86 -0.19 31.97
N ALA A 714 6.98 0.46 33.16
CA ALA A 714 6.27 1.70 33.47
C ALA A 714 6.87 2.93 32.76
N SER A 715 8.05 2.80 32.18
CA SER A 715 8.74 3.89 31.49
C SER A 715 8.39 3.93 30.01
N GLU A 716 7.98 5.09 29.53
CA GLU A 716 7.81 5.34 28.08
C GLU A 716 9.16 5.50 27.36
N ARG A 717 10.27 5.62 28.13
CA ARG A 717 11.61 5.73 27.55
C ARG A 717 12.04 4.41 26.96
N ARG A 718 12.47 4.45 25.70
CA ARG A 718 13.11 3.30 25.08
C ARG A 718 14.44 2.99 25.78
N ALA A 719 14.60 1.76 26.25
CA ALA A 719 15.84 1.22 26.77
C ALA A 719 16.22 -0.04 25.98
N ASP A 720 16.41 0.15 24.70
CA ASP A 720 16.73 -0.89 23.72
C ASP A 720 17.96 -0.42 22.90
N PRO A 721 19.19 -0.56 23.45
CA PRO A 721 20.40 -0.09 22.78
C PRO A 721 20.73 -0.89 21.51
N GLY A 722 20.27 -2.13 21.42
CA GLY A 722 20.45 -3.00 20.26
C GLY A 722 19.42 -2.77 19.16
N HIS A 723 18.39 -1.99 19.42
CA HIS A 723 17.26 -1.81 18.50
C HIS A 723 16.61 -3.14 18.08
N CYS A 724 16.28 -3.98 19.08
CA CYS A 724 15.84 -5.36 18.88
C CYS A 724 14.44 -5.65 19.45
N VAL A 725 13.92 -4.77 20.31
CA VAL A 725 12.60 -4.93 20.94
C VAL A 725 11.51 -4.75 19.89
N SER A 726 10.74 -5.79 19.66
CA SER A 726 9.61 -5.81 18.70
C SER A 726 8.28 -5.34 19.32
N LEU A 727 8.08 -5.55 20.62
CA LEU A 727 6.86 -5.14 21.33
C LEU A 727 7.22 -4.40 22.62
N HIS A 728 6.77 -3.15 22.76
CA HIS A 728 6.94 -2.36 23.97
C HIS A 728 5.59 -2.13 24.63
N VAL A 729 5.42 -2.67 25.85
CA VAL A 729 4.20 -2.54 26.64
C VAL A 729 4.45 -1.56 27.77
N ALA A 730 3.85 -0.37 27.69
CA ALA A 730 3.89 0.62 28.76
C ALA A 730 2.77 0.35 29.77
N CYS A 731 3.11 -0.16 30.95
CA CYS A 731 2.16 -0.37 32.05
C CYS A 731 2.81 -0.23 33.39
N ASP A 732 2.07 0.30 34.36
CA ASP A 732 2.48 0.35 35.76
C ASP A 732 2.41 -1.03 36.45
N ALA A 733 2.95 -1.15 37.64
CA ALA A 733 2.93 -2.40 38.43
C ALA A 733 1.52 -2.97 38.62
N PRO A 734 0.46 -2.19 38.92
CA PRO A 734 -0.91 -2.70 38.95
C PRO A 734 -1.43 -3.22 37.61
N GLY A 735 -1.06 -2.59 36.49
CA GLY A 735 -1.37 -3.04 35.12
C GLY A 735 -0.70 -4.37 34.81
N TRP A 736 0.55 -4.50 35.18
CA TRP A 736 1.35 -5.71 35.03
C TRP A 736 0.75 -6.92 35.77
N ARG A 737 0.32 -6.75 37.02
CA ARG A 737 -0.35 -7.82 37.80
C ARG A 737 -1.63 -8.30 37.13
N ARG A 738 -2.39 -7.43 36.48
CA ARG A 738 -3.56 -7.81 35.68
C ARG A 738 -3.18 -8.58 34.42
N ILE A 739 -2.04 -8.27 33.83
CA ILE A 739 -1.50 -9.01 32.68
C ILE A 739 -1.09 -10.43 33.11
N SER A 740 -0.37 -10.57 34.25
CA SER A 740 0.09 -11.87 34.74
C SER A 740 -1.06 -12.81 35.14
N SER A 741 -2.18 -12.27 35.64
CA SER A 741 -3.36 -13.07 35.98
C SER A 741 -4.21 -13.46 34.75
N GLY A 742 -3.95 -12.90 33.58
CA GLY A 742 -4.62 -13.19 32.31
C GLY A 742 -3.93 -14.24 31.44
N PHE A 743 -2.73 -14.69 31.81
CA PHE A 743 -2.02 -15.80 31.22
C PHE A 743 -2.37 -17.13 31.94
#